data_375625897da571d879b2e7eae7f3ab31
#
_entry.id   375625897da571d879b2e7eae7f3ab31
#
_cell.length_a   1.000
_cell.length_b   1.000
_cell.length_c   1.000
_cell.angle_alpha   90.00
_cell.angle_beta   90.00
_cell.angle_gamma   90.00
#
_symmetry.space_group_name_H-M   'P 1'
#
loop_
_entity.id
_entity.type
_entity.pdbx_description
1 polymer ?
#
loop_
_entity_poly.entity_id
_entity_poly.type
_entity_poly.pdbx_seq_one_letter_code
_entity_poly.pdbx_strand_id
1 'polypeptide(L)'
;MDDNFSPRVKDVIAFSKEEALRLGHDFIGTEHLMLGLLRDGNGKAIDILSALDVDLNHLRRKVEILSPANPNIITTSNEKKNLHLTRQAERALKTTFLEAKLFQSTSINTAHLLLCILRNENDPTTKLLNKLKVDYDNVKEEFKSMITSEDDYLDTPKAESFSDDDMNEEDDAKQNPFGGQSSKTNKKSKTPVLDNFGRDLTVLAEEGKLDPVVGREKEIQRVSQILSRRKKNNPLLIGEPGVGKSAIAEGLALRIIKRKVSRTLFNKRVVTLDLASLVAGTKYRGQFEERMKAVMNELEKNDDIILFIDEIHTIVGAGGATGSLDASNMFKPALARGEIQCIGATTLDEYRQYIEKDGALERRFQKVIVEPTTVDETIEILNNIKGKYEEHHNVDYTDEAIEACVKLTNRYMTERFLPDKAIDALDEAGSRVHITNIDVPIQILELEQKLEEVKETKNTVVKKQKYEEAAKLRDDEKRIEKELAAAQEKWEEDTKQHREVVTEDNVADVISMMTGIPVNKIAQKEISKLSQLPDLIKGKVIGQDQAVTKVVKAIQRNRAGLKDPNKPIGSFIFLGQTGVGKTQLAKVLARELFDSDDALVRIDMSEYMEKFAISRLVGAPPGYVGYEEGGQLTEKIRRKPYAVVLLDEIEKAHPDVFNMLLQVLDDGFLTDSLGRKIDFRNTIIIMTSNIGARKLKDFGDGVGFGTSAKEAQATDYAKAVIENALKKAFAPEFLNRIDDVIVFNALEKEDINKIIDIELAKLILRIKDLGYDLKLTTKAKDYIAEKGFDKQYGARPLNRAIQKYVEDALAEEIINSKIHEGDIITMDLDDKNDVLTIKIKTSGKTTES
;
A
#
# COMPACT_ATOMS: atom_id res chain seq x y z
N MET A 1 -3.79 -0.07 -17.46
CA MET A 1 -3.96 1.13 -18.30
C MET A 1 -4.38 0.81 -19.73
N ASP A 2 -4.27 -0.44 -20.17
CA ASP A 2 -4.51 -0.83 -21.58
C ASP A 2 -5.96 -1.13 -21.95
N ASP A 3 -6.86 -1.27 -20.99
CA ASP A 3 -8.23 -1.76 -21.24
C ASP A 3 -9.18 -0.69 -21.82
N ASN A 4 -8.89 0.58 -21.71
CA ASN A 4 -9.73 1.67 -22.20
C ASN A 4 -9.35 2.20 -23.60
N PHE A 5 -8.29 1.70 -24.22
CA PHE A 5 -7.89 2.06 -25.57
C PHE A 5 -8.71 1.31 -26.61
N SER A 6 -9.23 2.01 -27.61
CA SER A 6 -9.83 1.35 -28.77
C SER A 6 -8.81 0.42 -29.45
N PRO A 7 -9.25 -0.66 -30.12
CA PRO A 7 -8.34 -1.56 -30.83
C PRO A 7 -7.37 -0.79 -31.79
N ARG A 8 -7.89 0.20 -32.48
CA ARG A 8 -7.06 1.04 -33.38
C ARG A 8 -5.96 1.84 -32.66
N VAL A 9 -6.22 2.38 -31.47
CA VAL A 9 -5.17 3.06 -30.70
C VAL A 9 -4.08 2.09 -30.27
N LYS A 10 -4.44 0.84 -29.97
CA LYS A 10 -3.45 -0.22 -29.69
C LYS A 10 -2.60 -0.53 -30.94
N ASP A 11 -3.21 -0.59 -32.11
CA ASP A 11 -2.50 -0.77 -33.40
C ASP A 11 -1.57 0.41 -33.70
N VAL A 12 -2.00 1.65 -33.49
CA VAL A 12 -1.18 2.85 -33.65
C VAL A 12 0.05 2.81 -32.73
N ILE A 13 -0.10 2.36 -31.48
CA ILE A 13 1.03 2.21 -30.56
C ILE A 13 2.00 1.12 -31.06
N ALA A 14 1.49 0.02 -31.60
CA ALA A 14 2.32 -1.03 -32.21
C ALA A 14 3.07 -0.50 -33.46
N PHE A 15 2.39 0.20 -34.34
CA PHE A 15 3.00 0.85 -35.50
C PHE A 15 4.04 1.90 -35.11
N SER A 16 3.79 2.67 -34.05
CA SER A 16 4.77 3.63 -33.51
C SER A 16 6.05 2.97 -33.06
N LYS A 17 5.97 1.77 -32.49
CA LYS A 17 7.13 0.95 -32.11
C LYS A 17 7.88 0.45 -33.35
N GLU A 18 7.18 0.01 -34.37
CA GLU A 18 7.79 -0.43 -35.63
C GLU A 18 8.47 0.72 -36.37
N GLU A 19 7.85 1.93 -36.38
CA GLU A 19 8.44 3.13 -37.01
C GLU A 19 9.69 3.59 -36.24
N ALA A 20 9.71 3.53 -34.92
CA ALA A 20 10.90 3.82 -34.10
C ALA A 20 12.06 2.84 -34.43
N LEU A 21 11.75 1.55 -34.56
CA LEU A 21 12.72 0.53 -34.98
C LEU A 21 13.21 0.77 -36.43
N ARG A 22 12.31 1.13 -37.35
CA ARG A 22 12.67 1.45 -38.76
C ARG A 22 13.63 2.63 -38.86
N LEU A 23 13.46 3.61 -37.98
CA LEU A 23 14.34 4.80 -37.92
C LEU A 23 15.60 4.55 -37.06
N GLY A 24 15.76 3.36 -36.46
CA GLY A 24 16.93 3.02 -35.67
C GLY A 24 17.01 3.71 -34.33
N HIS A 25 15.86 3.99 -33.70
CA HIS A 25 15.76 4.63 -32.39
C HIS A 25 15.52 3.58 -31.31
N ASP A 26 16.04 3.80 -30.12
CA ASP A 26 15.85 2.97 -28.91
C ASP A 26 14.74 3.47 -27.98
N PHE A 27 14.01 4.52 -28.40
CA PHE A 27 12.89 5.11 -27.68
C PHE A 27 11.72 5.40 -28.63
N ILE A 28 10.51 5.55 -28.02
CA ILE A 28 9.29 5.97 -28.74
C ILE A 28 8.97 7.41 -28.31
N GLY A 29 9.08 8.37 -29.21
CA GLY A 29 8.71 9.76 -28.99
C GLY A 29 7.33 10.11 -29.60
N THR A 30 6.89 11.37 -29.47
CA THR A 30 5.65 11.90 -30.03
C THR A 30 5.66 11.88 -31.57
N GLU A 31 6.83 12.04 -32.19
CA GLU A 31 7.05 11.86 -33.62
C GLU A 31 6.72 10.44 -34.09
N HIS A 32 7.11 9.43 -33.32
CA HIS A 32 6.79 8.04 -33.64
C HIS A 32 5.31 7.74 -33.47
N LEU A 33 4.65 8.34 -32.45
CA LEU A 33 3.20 8.26 -32.28
C LEU A 33 2.47 8.89 -33.49
N MET A 34 2.96 10.01 -33.99
CA MET A 34 2.41 10.65 -35.17
C MET A 34 2.62 9.82 -36.44
N LEU A 35 3.80 9.23 -36.61
CA LEU A 35 4.10 8.30 -37.73
C LEU A 35 3.23 7.04 -37.66
N GLY A 36 2.96 6.53 -36.46
CA GLY A 36 2.03 5.42 -36.21
C GLY A 36 0.60 5.75 -36.63
N LEU A 37 0.10 6.95 -36.31
CA LEU A 37 -1.20 7.46 -36.76
C LEU A 37 -1.27 7.56 -38.29
N LEU A 38 -0.24 8.12 -38.90
CA LEU A 38 -0.17 8.26 -40.37
C LEU A 38 -0.04 6.91 -41.08
N ARG A 39 0.55 5.93 -40.44
CA ARG A 39 0.70 4.57 -41.00
C ARG A 39 -0.60 3.75 -40.94
N ASP A 40 -1.36 3.93 -39.87
CA ASP A 40 -2.71 3.33 -39.77
C ASP A 40 -3.60 3.80 -40.94
N GLY A 41 -3.43 5.04 -41.34
CA GLY A 41 -4.08 5.62 -42.53
C GLY A 41 -5.59 5.73 -42.46
N ASN A 42 -6.21 5.29 -41.35
CA ASN A 42 -7.65 5.27 -41.13
C ASN A 42 -7.96 5.75 -39.68
N GLY A 43 -9.20 6.25 -39.49
CA GLY A 43 -9.71 6.62 -38.14
C GLY A 43 -9.83 8.11 -37.95
N LYS A 44 -10.56 8.51 -36.90
CA LYS A 44 -10.99 9.88 -36.65
C LYS A 44 -9.85 10.93 -36.66
N ALA A 45 -8.62 10.57 -36.30
CA ALA A 45 -7.48 11.50 -36.42
C ALA A 45 -7.11 11.81 -37.89
N ILE A 46 -7.14 10.82 -38.76
CA ILE A 46 -6.84 10.95 -40.19
C ILE A 46 -7.97 11.68 -40.88
N ASP A 47 -9.21 11.41 -40.53
CA ASP A 47 -10.38 12.10 -41.06
C ASP A 47 -10.32 13.59 -40.73
N ILE A 48 -9.95 13.97 -39.50
CA ILE A 48 -9.76 15.36 -39.07
C ILE A 48 -8.61 16.03 -39.85
N LEU A 49 -7.46 15.34 -39.97
CA LEU A 49 -6.34 15.89 -40.73
C LEU A 49 -6.68 16.12 -42.21
N SER A 50 -7.48 15.22 -42.79
CA SER A 50 -7.98 15.35 -44.16
C SER A 50 -9.02 16.47 -44.31
N ALA A 51 -9.90 16.64 -43.33
CA ALA A 51 -10.87 17.76 -43.29
C ALA A 51 -10.18 19.14 -43.15
N LEU A 52 -9.02 19.18 -42.49
CA LEU A 52 -8.18 20.37 -42.38
C LEU A 52 -7.26 20.58 -43.60
N ASP A 53 -7.49 19.85 -44.71
CA ASP A 53 -6.76 19.95 -46.00
C ASP A 53 -5.25 19.72 -45.88
N VAL A 54 -4.83 18.79 -44.97
CA VAL A 54 -3.42 18.42 -44.70
C VAL A 54 -3.00 17.29 -45.64
N ASP A 55 -1.98 17.51 -46.47
CA ASP A 55 -1.35 16.45 -47.26
C ASP A 55 -0.58 15.50 -46.31
N LEU A 56 -1.17 14.29 -46.09
CA LEU A 56 -0.65 13.28 -45.19
C LEU A 56 0.76 12.79 -45.59
N ASN A 57 1.06 12.72 -46.90
CA ASN A 57 2.37 12.29 -47.40
C ASN A 57 3.45 13.39 -47.15
N HIS A 58 3.04 14.64 -47.29
CA HIS A 58 3.91 15.76 -46.96
C HIS A 58 4.19 15.85 -45.46
N LEU A 59 3.16 15.66 -44.64
CA LEU A 59 3.30 15.60 -43.18
C LEU A 59 4.22 14.47 -42.75
N ARG A 60 4.07 13.27 -43.29
CA ARG A 60 4.93 12.11 -42.99
C ARG A 60 6.41 12.41 -43.24
N ARG A 61 6.73 12.97 -44.44
CA ARG A 61 8.11 13.33 -44.76
C ARG A 61 8.68 14.38 -43.79
N LYS A 62 7.88 15.35 -43.40
CA LYS A 62 8.31 16.40 -42.46
C LYS A 62 8.53 15.85 -41.04
N VAL A 63 7.70 14.91 -40.56
CA VAL A 63 7.89 14.26 -39.27
C VAL A 63 9.14 13.34 -39.31
N GLU A 64 9.41 12.64 -40.43
CA GLU A 64 10.63 11.86 -40.60
C GLU A 64 11.90 12.74 -40.59
N ILE A 65 11.84 13.95 -41.09
CA ILE A 65 12.97 14.91 -41.02
C ILE A 65 13.23 15.41 -39.59
N LEU A 66 12.22 15.50 -38.76
CA LEU A 66 12.38 15.85 -37.34
C LEU A 66 13.10 14.75 -36.53
N SER A 67 13.00 13.52 -36.98
CA SER A 67 13.55 12.33 -36.31
C SER A 67 14.44 11.56 -37.31
N PRO A 68 15.67 12.08 -37.64
CA PRO A 68 16.50 11.50 -38.65
C PRO A 68 16.99 10.09 -38.27
N ALA A 69 16.96 9.19 -39.24
CA ALA A 69 17.40 7.80 -39.04
C ALA A 69 18.86 7.73 -38.55
N ASN A 70 19.11 6.94 -37.52
CA ASN A 70 20.42 6.72 -36.93
C ASN A 70 21.06 5.48 -37.56
N PRO A 71 22.05 5.64 -38.50
CA PRO A 71 22.60 4.51 -39.26
C PRO A 71 23.53 3.58 -38.44
N ASN A 72 23.82 3.92 -37.17
CA ASN A 72 24.82 3.19 -36.36
C ASN A 72 24.22 2.05 -35.53
N ILE A 73 22.91 1.81 -35.56
CA ILE A 73 22.29 0.68 -34.88
C ILE A 73 21.88 -0.38 -35.90
N ILE A 74 22.87 -1.22 -36.29
CA ILE A 74 22.61 -2.45 -37.02
C ILE A 74 21.89 -3.40 -36.03
N THR A 75 20.60 -3.53 -36.18
CA THR A 75 19.81 -4.53 -35.47
C THR A 75 20.17 -5.91 -36.02
N THR A 76 21.09 -6.58 -35.34
CA THR A 76 21.19 -8.05 -35.44
C THR A 76 19.87 -8.61 -34.89
N SER A 77 19.22 -9.40 -35.75
CA SER A 77 17.99 -10.13 -35.54
C SER A 77 17.94 -10.84 -34.17
N ASN A 78 16.77 -10.78 -33.53
CA ASN A 78 16.28 -11.64 -32.44
C ASN A 78 16.35 -11.18 -30.97
N GLU A 79 16.40 -9.89 -30.65
CA GLU A 79 15.98 -9.45 -29.32
C GLU A 79 14.78 -8.50 -29.43
N LYS A 80 13.63 -8.89 -28.87
CA LYS A 80 12.48 -8.01 -28.59
C LYS A 80 12.93 -6.95 -27.56
N LYS A 81 13.62 -5.89 -27.99
CA LYS A 81 13.98 -4.78 -27.12
C LYS A 81 12.69 -4.09 -26.67
N ASN A 82 12.48 -4.02 -25.39
CA ASN A 82 11.47 -3.15 -24.82
C ASN A 82 11.92 -1.69 -25.04
N LEU A 83 11.34 -1.03 -26.05
CA LEU A 83 11.58 0.37 -26.31
C LEU A 83 10.93 1.22 -25.22
N HIS A 84 11.69 2.17 -24.66
CA HIS A 84 11.17 3.07 -23.65
C HIS A 84 10.42 4.23 -24.30
N LEU A 85 9.31 4.64 -23.67
CA LEU A 85 8.60 5.86 -24.06
C LEU A 85 9.38 7.09 -23.57
N THR A 86 9.47 8.13 -24.40
CA THR A 86 9.93 9.44 -23.94
C THR A 86 8.92 10.02 -22.93
N ARG A 87 9.38 10.90 -22.04
CA ARG A 87 8.49 11.54 -21.05
C ARG A 87 7.31 12.27 -21.72
N GLN A 88 7.52 12.81 -22.93
CA GLN A 88 6.50 13.51 -23.69
C GLN A 88 5.46 12.55 -24.27
N ALA A 89 5.91 11.44 -24.89
CA ALA A 89 5.03 10.40 -25.42
C ALA A 89 4.24 9.69 -24.28
N GLU A 90 4.90 9.40 -23.16
CA GLU A 90 4.24 8.83 -21.98
C GLU A 90 3.16 9.79 -21.43
N ARG A 91 3.46 11.06 -21.34
CA ARG A 91 2.49 12.07 -20.90
C ARG A 91 1.31 12.19 -21.88
N ALA A 92 1.57 12.19 -23.20
CA ALA A 92 0.52 12.22 -24.22
C ALA A 92 -0.41 11.01 -24.06
N LEU A 93 0.12 9.79 -23.92
CA LEU A 93 -0.68 8.58 -23.71
C LEU A 93 -1.46 8.58 -22.40
N LYS A 94 -0.88 9.07 -21.30
CA LYS A 94 -1.58 9.18 -20.00
C LYS A 94 -2.71 10.21 -20.02
N THR A 95 -2.58 11.28 -20.80
CA THR A 95 -3.60 12.34 -20.87
C THR A 95 -4.74 12.03 -21.83
N THR A 96 -4.62 11.01 -22.73
CA THR A 96 -5.70 10.61 -23.65
C THR A 96 -6.99 10.23 -22.95
N PHE A 97 -6.89 9.64 -21.75
CA PHE A 97 -8.07 9.33 -20.93
C PHE A 97 -8.83 10.61 -20.50
N LEU A 98 -8.09 11.68 -20.17
CA LEU A 98 -8.70 12.95 -19.79
C LEU A 98 -9.39 13.61 -20.99
N GLU A 99 -8.78 13.54 -22.19
CA GLU A 99 -9.39 14.06 -23.41
C GLU A 99 -10.65 13.26 -23.80
N ALA A 100 -10.61 11.93 -23.73
CA ALA A 100 -11.79 11.11 -23.99
C ALA A 100 -12.95 11.45 -23.03
N LYS A 101 -12.64 11.73 -21.77
CA LYS A 101 -13.62 12.14 -20.77
C LYS A 101 -14.22 13.51 -21.02
N LEU A 102 -13.44 14.47 -21.57
CA LEU A 102 -13.91 15.80 -21.98
C LEU A 102 -14.93 15.74 -23.12
N PHE A 103 -14.82 14.74 -24.00
CA PHE A 103 -15.76 14.50 -25.09
C PHE A 103 -16.84 13.45 -24.76
N GLN A 104 -16.97 13.05 -23.49
CA GLN A 104 -17.91 12.03 -23.00
C GLN A 104 -17.85 10.70 -23.80
N SER A 105 -16.68 10.38 -24.33
CA SER A 105 -16.46 9.20 -25.15
C SER A 105 -16.23 7.97 -24.26
N THR A 106 -16.93 6.87 -24.54
CA THR A 106 -16.81 5.62 -23.79
C THR A 106 -15.50 4.87 -24.06
N SER A 107 -14.81 5.17 -25.18
CA SER A 107 -13.52 4.59 -25.54
C SER A 107 -12.55 5.63 -26.06
N ILE A 108 -11.25 5.41 -25.81
CA ILE A 108 -10.19 6.29 -26.31
C ILE A 108 -9.93 5.99 -27.77
N ASN A 109 -10.24 6.94 -28.67
CA ASN A 109 -10.02 6.85 -30.11
C ASN A 109 -8.77 7.63 -30.57
N THR A 110 -8.44 7.54 -31.87
CA THR A 110 -7.24 8.15 -32.47
C THR A 110 -7.27 9.68 -32.44
N ALA A 111 -8.45 10.32 -32.46
CA ALA A 111 -8.58 11.78 -32.35
C ALA A 111 -8.14 12.28 -30.96
N HIS A 112 -8.50 11.55 -29.89
CA HIS A 112 -8.03 11.89 -28.55
C HIS A 112 -6.49 11.84 -28.44
N LEU A 113 -5.85 10.88 -29.12
CA LEU A 113 -4.39 10.79 -29.16
C LEU A 113 -3.78 12.00 -29.90
N LEU A 114 -4.34 12.39 -31.03
CA LEU A 114 -3.90 13.57 -31.79
C LEU A 114 -4.03 14.87 -30.95
N LEU A 115 -5.16 15.06 -30.27
CA LEU A 115 -5.37 16.19 -29.36
C LEU A 115 -4.32 16.21 -28.23
N CYS A 116 -3.98 15.06 -27.68
CA CYS A 116 -2.97 14.97 -26.60
C CYS A 116 -1.55 15.28 -27.09
N ILE A 117 -1.20 14.93 -28.33
CA ILE A 117 0.06 15.33 -28.95
C ILE A 117 0.10 16.85 -29.10
N LEU A 118 -0.98 17.49 -29.61
CA LEU A 118 -1.08 18.91 -29.84
C LEU A 118 -1.09 19.76 -28.56
N ARG A 119 -1.43 19.19 -27.42
CA ARG A 119 -1.51 19.89 -26.14
C ARG A 119 -0.17 20.40 -25.61
N ASN A 120 0.94 19.85 -26.07
CA ASN A 120 2.27 20.25 -25.64
C ASN A 120 2.92 21.18 -26.65
N GLU A 121 2.74 22.50 -26.49
CA GLU A 121 3.26 23.55 -27.39
C GLU A 121 4.79 23.53 -27.58
N ASN A 122 5.54 22.97 -26.61
CA ASN A 122 7.00 22.89 -26.68
C ASN A 122 7.51 21.70 -27.47
N ASP A 123 6.67 20.76 -27.83
CA ASP A 123 7.02 19.57 -28.56
C ASP A 123 7.36 19.86 -30.04
N PRO A 124 8.43 19.29 -30.58
CA PRO A 124 8.81 19.48 -32.00
C PRO A 124 7.72 19.07 -32.98
N THR A 125 6.99 17.98 -32.69
CA THR A 125 5.88 17.48 -33.51
C THR A 125 4.72 18.47 -33.51
N THR A 126 4.35 19.01 -32.36
CA THR A 126 3.33 20.03 -32.23
C THR A 126 3.69 21.33 -32.98
N LYS A 127 4.95 21.76 -32.83
CA LYS A 127 5.42 22.96 -33.58
C LYS A 127 5.38 22.75 -35.09
N LEU A 128 5.59 21.54 -35.56
CA LEU A 128 5.45 21.23 -36.99
C LEU A 128 3.99 21.27 -37.43
N LEU A 129 3.08 20.66 -36.65
CA LEU A 129 1.64 20.65 -36.90
C LEU A 129 1.07 22.09 -36.93
N ASN A 130 1.44 22.90 -35.94
CA ASN A 130 1.03 24.33 -35.89
C ASN A 130 1.48 25.14 -37.13
N LYS A 131 2.66 24.84 -37.69
CA LYS A 131 3.10 25.48 -38.97
C LYS A 131 2.24 25.08 -40.15
N LEU A 132 1.54 23.96 -40.08
CA LEU A 132 0.62 23.47 -41.09
C LEU A 132 -0.83 23.90 -40.79
N LYS A 133 -1.01 24.81 -39.82
CA LYS A 133 -2.33 25.30 -39.33
C LYS A 133 -3.17 24.21 -38.63
N VAL A 134 -2.52 23.17 -38.17
CA VAL A 134 -3.15 22.12 -37.34
C VAL A 134 -2.81 22.42 -35.88
N ASP A 135 -3.63 23.15 -35.19
CA ASP A 135 -3.52 23.46 -33.78
C ASP A 135 -4.58 22.71 -32.98
N TYR A 136 -4.44 22.74 -31.63
CA TYR A 136 -5.33 22.05 -30.74
C TYR A 136 -6.80 22.50 -30.89
N ASP A 137 -7.07 23.79 -31.06
CA ASP A 137 -8.42 24.34 -31.10
C ASP A 137 -9.12 23.97 -32.43
N ASN A 138 -8.42 24.08 -33.58
CA ASN A 138 -8.96 23.69 -34.88
C ASN A 138 -9.30 22.16 -34.91
N VAL A 139 -8.40 21.30 -34.40
CA VAL A 139 -8.65 19.86 -34.33
C VAL A 139 -9.81 19.55 -33.38
N LYS A 140 -9.94 20.28 -32.29
CA LYS A 140 -11.02 20.14 -31.33
C LYS A 140 -12.39 20.57 -31.91
N GLU A 141 -12.44 21.66 -32.67
CA GLU A 141 -13.66 22.12 -33.34
C GLU A 141 -14.09 21.13 -34.41
N GLU A 142 -13.17 20.65 -35.24
CA GLU A 142 -13.46 19.69 -36.30
C GLU A 142 -13.92 18.33 -35.68
N PHE A 143 -13.29 17.89 -34.62
CA PHE A 143 -13.71 16.68 -33.91
C PHE A 143 -15.11 16.83 -33.29
N LYS A 144 -15.46 18.00 -32.75
CA LYS A 144 -16.84 18.28 -32.28
C LYS A 144 -17.85 18.27 -33.41
N SER A 145 -17.52 18.84 -34.58
CA SER A 145 -18.41 18.84 -35.74
C SER A 145 -18.68 17.42 -36.24
N MET A 146 -17.67 16.56 -36.24
CA MET A 146 -17.81 15.16 -36.60
C MET A 146 -18.69 14.36 -35.62
N ILE A 147 -18.60 14.64 -34.30
CA ILE A 147 -19.46 14.02 -33.31
C ILE A 147 -20.91 14.46 -33.47
N THR A 148 -21.15 15.76 -33.71
CA THR A 148 -22.50 16.30 -33.93
C THR A 148 -23.14 15.80 -35.22
N SER A 149 -22.36 15.50 -36.26
CA SER A 149 -22.87 14.91 -37.51
C SER A 149 -23.16 13.39 -37.43
N GLU A 150 -22.57 12.68 -36.50
CA GLU A 150 -22.89 11.25 -36.22
C GLU A 150 -24.14 11.09 -35.31
N ASP A 151 -24.48 12.13 -34.51
CA ASP A 151 -25.58 12.12 -33.52
C ASP A 151 -26.96 12.59 -34.11
N ASP A 152 -27.07 12.86 -35.41
CA ASP A 152 -28.36 13.20 -36.04
C ASP A 152 -29.35 12.03 -36.15
N TYR A 153 -29.04 10.89 -35.52
CA TYR A 153 -29.92 9.72 -35.38
C TYR A 153 -30.31 9.34 -33.94
N LEU A 154 -29.97 10.14 -32.95
CA LEU A 154 -30.43 9.89 -31.56
C LEU A 154 -30.62 11.24 -30.82
N ASP A 155 -31.88 11.55 -30.62
CA ASP A 155 -32.42 12.70 -29.86
C ASP A 155 -31.82 12.83 -28.47
N THR A 156 -31.06 13.91 -28.20
CA THR A 156 -30.86 14.41 -26.83
C THR A 156 -30.81 15.96 -26.82
N PRO A 157 -31.37 16.61 -25.81
CA PRO A 157 -31.69 18.05 -25.87
C PRO A 157 -30.46 18.97 -25.69
N LYS A 158 -30.41 19.98 -26.49
CA LYS A 158 -29.44 21.09 -26.54
C LYS A 158 -29.40 21.86 -25.21
N ALA A 159 -28.19 22.10 -24.73
CA ALA A 159 -27.92 23.13 -23.72
C ALA A 159 -27.89 24.50 -24.41
N GLU A 160 -28.87 25.34 -24.11
CA GLU A 160 -28.94 26.72 -24.58
C GLU A 160 -28.01 27.63 -23.78
N SER A 161 -27.29 28.44 -24.53
CA SER A 161 -26.49 29.57 -24.06
C SER A 161 -27.42 30.70 -23.63
N PHE A 162 -27.26 31.16 -22.37
CA PHE A 162 -27.95 32.40 -21.93
C PHE A 162 -27.24 33.62 -22.45
N SER A 163 -27.95 34.41 -23.23
CA SER A 163 -27.74 35.84 -23.41
C SER A 163 -28.90 36.58 -22.71
N ASP A 164 -28.51 37.64 -21.98
CA ASP A 164 -29.43 38.58 -21.37
C ASP A 164 -30.29 39.21 -22.43
N ASP A 165 -31.59 39.33 -22.22
CA ASP A 165 -32.48 40.50 -22.17
C ASP A 165 -33.95 40.07 -22.36
N ASP A 166 -34.79 40.88 -21.70
CA ASP A 166 -36.20 41.13 -21.87
C ASP A 166 -37.24 40.36 -21.06
N MET A 167 -37.78 41.19 -20.19
CA MET A 167 -39.09 41.05 -19.51
C MET A 167 -40.23 41.12 -20.55
N ASN A 168 -41.28 40.43 -20.28
CA ASN A 168 -42.71 40.80 -20.18
C ASN A 168 -43.71 39.75 -20.71
N GLU A 169 -44.60 39.38 -19.79
CA GLU A 169 -46.05 39.26 -19.89
C GLU A 169 -46.76 38.24 -20.82
N GLU A 170 -47.55 37.43 -20.17
CA GLU A 170 -48.93 37.03 -20.36
C GLU A 170 -49.37 36.03 -21.44
N ASP A 171 -50.08 34.99 -20.92
CA ASP A 171 -51.29 34.33 -21.42
C ASP A 171 -51.31 33.66 -22.83
N ASP A 172 -51.58 32.42 -22.85
CA ASP A 172 -52.88 31.81 -23.12
C ASP A 172 -52.84 30.29 -23.41
N ALA A 173 -53.91 29.65 -22.93
CA ALA A 173 -54.19 28.23 -23.06
C ALA A 173 -54.48 27.77 -24.50
N LYS A 174 -54.11 26.55 -24.89
CA LYS A 174 -55.03 25.62 -25.60
C LYS A 174 -54.52 24.16 -25.61
N GLN A 175 -55.39 23.38 -25.07
CA GLN A 175 -55.78 21.97 -25.21
C GLN A 175 -55.13 21.05 -26.28
N ASN A 176 -54.71 19.90 -25.82
CA ASN A 176 -54.72 18.49 -26.20
C ASN A 176 -55.44 18.06 -27.50
N PRO A 177 -55.31 16.80 -28.03
CA PRO A 177 -55.02 15.55 -27.35
C PRO A 177 -54.25 14.52 -28.23
N PHE A 178 -53.52 13.57 -27.70
CA PHE A 178 -53.65 12.16 -27.90
C PHE A 178 -52.64 11.38 -27.02
N GLY A 179 -53.13 10.30 -26.42
CA GLY A 179 -52.47 9.61 -25.33
C GLY A 179 -51.46 8.54 -25.76
N GLY A 180 -50.68 8.15 -24.78
CA GLY A 180 -49.79 6.99 -24.83
C GLY A 180 -49.00 6.92 -23.51
N GLN A 181 -49.28 5.90 -22.75
CA GLN A 181 -48.85 5.60 -21.38
C GLN A 181 -47.35 5.61 -21.10
N SER A 182 -47.07 5.99 -19.88
CA SER A 182 -46.00 5.63 -18.99
C SER A 182 -44.66 6.30 -19.15
N SER A 183 -44.40 7.30 -18.32
CA SER A 183 -43.09 7.51 -17.73
C SER A 183 -43.21 8.21 -16.37
N LYS A 184 -42.48 7.76 -15.44
CA LYS A 184 -42.36 8.20 -14.06
C LYS A 184 -42.20 9.72 -14.00
N THR A 185 -43.06 10.35 -13.22
CA THR A 185 -43.04 11.77 -12.89
C THR A 185 -41.70 12.20 -12.29
N ASN A 186 -40.88 12.85 -13.10
CA ASN A 186 -39.81 13.69 -12.58
C ASN A 186 -40.45 14.90 -11.93
N LYS A 187 -40.58 14.90 -10.61
CA LYS A 187 -40.79 16.11 -9.84
C LYS A 187 -39.61 17.05 -10.12
N LYS A 188 -39.85 18.20 -10.72
CA LYS A 188 -38.84 19.27 -10.85
C LYS A 188 -38.24 19.50 -9.45
N SER A 189 -36.96 19.21 -9.27
CA SER A 189 -36.28 19.43 -8.01
C SER A 189 -36.30 20.92 -7.65
N LYS A 190 -36.53 21.23 -6.37
CA LYS A 190 -36.48 22.60 -5.86
C LYS A 190 -35.06 23.15 -5.77
N THR A 191 -34.06 22.29 -5.90
CA THR A 191 -32.63 22.57 -5.67
C THR A 191 -31.73 21.95 -6.76
N PRO A 192 -31.90 22.40 -8.05
CA PRO A 192 -31.16 21.78 -9.15
C PRO A 192 -29.64 21.97 -9.10
N VAL A 193 -29.15 23.08 -8.55
CA VAL A 193 -27.70 23.32 -8.41
C VAL A 193 -27.11 22.44 -7.31
N LEU A 194 -27.77 22.36 -6.15
CA LEU A 194 -27.31 21.53 -5.05
C LEU A 194 -27.33 20.04 -5.41
N ASP A 195 -28.34 19.59 -6.16
CA ASP A 195 -28.45 18.19 -6.58
C ASP A 195 -27.36 17.80 -7.59
N ASN A 196 -26.74 18.74 -8.31
CA ASN A 196 -25.59 18.50 -9.18
C ASN A 196 -24.26 18.32 -8.41
N PHE A 197 -24.14 18.91 -7.22
CA PHE A 197 -22.91 18.90 -6.42
C PHE A 197 -23.09 18.20 -5.07
N GLY A 198 -24.25 17.60 -4.80
CA GLY A 198 -24.58 16.95 -3.55
C GLY A 198 -25.34 15.65 -3.72
N ARG A 199 -25.38 14.88 -2.66
CA ARG A 199 -26.17 13.64 -2.56
C ARG A 199 -27.21 13.82 -1.45
N ASP A 200 -28.49 13.63 -1.77
CA ASP A 200 -29.57 13.70 -0.78
C ASP A 200 -29.66 12.39 0.01
N LEU A 201 -29.16 12.39 1.24
CA LEU A 201 -29.20 11.25 2.14
C LEU A 201 -30.64 10.87 2.54
N THR A 202 -31.56 11.85 2.57
CA THR A 202 -32.94 11.60 2.92
C THR A 202 -33.66 10.81 1.82
N VAL A 203 -33.43 11.14 0.55
CA VAL A 203 -33.96 10.38 -0.60
C VAL A 203 -33.36 8.97 -0.64
N LEU A 204 -32.05 8.84 -0.40
CA LEU A 204 -31.40 7.53 -0.33
C LEU A 204 -31.94 6.67 0.83
N ALA A 205 -32.30 7.32 1.96
CA ALA A 205 -32.96 6.64 3.07
C ALA A 205 -34.37 6.16 2.72
N GLU A 206 -35.14 6.97 1.96
CA GLU A 206 -36.48 6.55 1.45
C GLU A 206 -36.37 5.36 0.47
N GLU A 207 -35.33 5.36 -0.37
CA GLU A 207 -35.09 4.26 -1.32
C GLU A 207 -34.48 3.01 -0.66
N GLY A 208 -34.17 3.04 0.65
CA GLY A 208 -33.59 1.92 1.38
C GLY A 208 -32.13 1.62 0.99
N LYS A 209 -31.42 2.58 0.38
CA LYS A 209 -30.04 2.40 -0.07
C LYS A 209 -28.99 2.69 1.01
N LEU A 210 -29.40 3.28 2.14
CA LEU A 210 -28.50 3.53 3.26
C LEU A 210 -28.39 2.30 4.17
N ASP A 211 -27.24 2.16 4.81
CA ASP A 211 -26.99 1.12 5.79
C ASP A 211 -27.65 1.47 7.14
N PRO A 212 -28.10 0.47 7.90
CA PRO A 212 -28.58 0.71 9.24
C PRO A 212 -27.43 1.15 10.14
N VAL A 213 -27.62 2.26 10.85
CA VAL A 213 -26.61 2.83 11.76
C VAL A 213 -26.85 2.31 13.17
N VAL A 214 -25.83 1.66 13.74
CA VAL A 214 -25.84 1.04 15.08
C VAL A 214 -24.79 1.70 15.96
N GLY A 215 -25.03 1.76 17.28
CA GLY A 215 -24.05 2.24 18.26
C GLY A 215 -23.84 3.76 18.30
N ARG A 216 -24.60 4.55 17.53
CA ARG A 216 -24.47 6.02 17.43
C ARG A 216 -25.70 6.79 17.92
N GLU A 217 -26.53 6.17 18.75
CA GLU A 217 -27.79 6.79 19.25
C GLU A 217 -27.53 8.07 20.01
N LYS A 218 -26.50 8.12 20.84
CA LYS A 218 -26.15 9.27 21.67
C LYS A 218 -25.71 10.46 20.83
N GLU A 219 -24.83 10.20 19.86
CA GLU A 219 -24.32 11.23 18.96
C GLU A 219 -25.41 11.77 18.04
N ILE A 220 -26.25 10.90 17.45
CA ILE A 220 -27.40 11.32 16.61
C ILE A 220 -28.39 12.12 17.42
N GLN A 221 -28.69 11.70 18.65
CA GLN A 221 -29.56 12.45 19.54
C GLN A 221 -28.98 13.83 19.88
N ARG A 222 -27.65 13.88 20.13
CA ARG A 222 -26.98 15.14 20.42
C ARG A 222 -26.97 16.08 19.21
N VAL A 223 -26.70 15.56 18.00
CA VAL A 223 -26.81 16.30 16.73
C VAL A 223 -28.23 16.85 16.55
N SER A 224 -29.25 16.02 16.75
CA SER A 224 -30.65 16.45 16.65
C SER A 224 -31.01 17.55 17.66
N GLN A 225 -30.51 17.46 18.90
CA GLN A 225 -30.68 18.51 19.92
C GLN A 225 -30.02 19.82 19.51
N ILE A 226 -28.79 19.77 18.94
CA ILE A 226 -28.06 20.96 18.48
C ILE A 226 -28.79 21.62 17.32
N LEU A 227 -29.20 20.84 16.32
CA LEU A 227 -29.95 21.34 15.15
C LEU A 227 -31.29 22.00 15.53
N SER A 228 -31.91 21.56 16.61
CA SER A 228 -33.18 22.14 17.13
C SER A 228 -33.00 23.43 17.96
N ARG A 229 -31.72 23.91 18.14
CA ARG A 229 -31.46 25.15 18.92
C ARG A 229 -31.71 26.37 18.09
N ARG A 230 -32.07 27.46 18.74
CA ARG A 230 -32.26 28.78 18.08
C ARG A 230 -30.93 29.43 17.60
N LYS A 231 -29.86 29.21 18.35
CA LYS A 231 -28.51 29.75 18.06
C LYS A 231 -27.49 28.66 18.28
N LYS A 232 -26.35 28.69 17.60
CA LYS A 232 -25.31 27.66 17.60
C LYS A 232 -25.90 26.28 17.25
N ASN A 233 -26.68 26.28 16.19
CA ASN A 233 -27.46 25.14 15.71
C ASN A 233 -26.68 24.29 14.68
N ASN A 234 -25.37 24.49 14.51
CA ASN A 234 -24.53 23.74 13.63
C ASN A 234 -23.64 22.77 14.43
N PRO A 235 -23.88 21.47 14.44
CA PRO A 235 -23.02 20.48 15.06
C PRO A 235 -21.72 20.29 14.23
N LEU A 236 -20.62 20.07 14.95
CA LEU A 236 -19.33 19.70 14.38
C LEU A 236 -18.90 18.35 14.96
N LEU A 237 -18.88 17.34 14.12
CA LEU A 237 -18.44 15.99 14.47
C LEU A 237 -16.91 15.95 14.46
N ILE A 238 -16.29 15.66 15.60
CA ILE A 238 -14.84 15.61 15.75
C ILE A 238 -14.47 14.20 16.18
N GLY A 239 -13.61 13.53 15.41
CA GLY A 239 -13.14 12.18 15.73
C GLY A 239 -12.10 11.70 14.72
N GLU A 240 -11.44 10.62 15.06
CA GLU A 240 -10.42 10.02 14.20
C GLU A 240 -11.00 9.55 12.84
N PRO A 241 -10.15 9.38 11.80
CA PRO A 241 -10.60 8.81 10.53
C PRO A 241 -11.20 7.41 10.75
N GLY A 242 -12.26 7.06 10.01
CA GLY A 242 -12.87 5.73 10.08
C GLY A 242 -13.73 5.43 11.30
N VAL A 243 -13.97 6.39 12.22
CA VAL A 243 -14.87 6.16 13.39
C VAL A 243 -16.36 6.25 13.05
N GLY A 244 -16.75 6.52 11.81
CA GLY A 244 -18.15 6.58 11.36
C GLY A 244 -18.80 7.95 11.54
N LYS A 245 -18.09 9.06 11.35
CA LYS A 245 -18.65 10.42 11.37
C LYS A 245 -19.77 10.62 10.35
N SER A 246 -19.55 10.15 9.11
CA SER A 246 -20.52 10.24 8.01
C SER A 246 -21.77 9.39 8.27
N ALA A 247 -21.61 8.22 8.92
CA ALA A 247 -22.72 7.35 9.33
C ALA A 247 -23.70 8.04 10.32
N ILE A 248 -23.22 9.01 11.11
CA ILE A 248 -24.10 9.80 12.01
C ILE A 248 -25.07 10.67 11.20
N ALA A 249 -24.61 11.26 10.07
CA ALA A 249 -25.48 12.05 9.19
C ALA A 249 -26.48 11.15 8.46
N GLU A 250 -26.06 9.96 8.01
CA GLU A 250 -26.95 8.94 7.41
C GLU A 250 -27.98 8.43 8.44
N GLY A 251 -27.54 8.15 9.67
CA GLY A 251 -28.42 7.77 10.76
C GLY A 251 -29.44 8.84 11.12
N LEU A 252 -29.06 10.13 11.03
CA LEU A 252 -30.00 11.24 11.19
C LEU A 252 -31.05 11.24 10.07
N ALA A 253 -30.64 11.06 8.79
CA ALA A 253 -31.54 10.97 7.66
C ALA A 253 -32.54 9.82 7.82
N LEU A 254 -32.06 8.61 8.20
CA LEU A 254 -32.92 7.47 8.51
C LEU A 254 -33.94 7.75 9.65
N ARG A 255 -33.52 8.48 10.69
CA ARG A 255 -34.43 8.85 11.79
C ARG A 255 -35.44 9.93 11.38
N ILE A 256 -35.10 10.86 10.49
CA ILE A 256 -36.02 11.84 9.93
C ILE A 256 -37.16 11.13 9.19
N ILE A 257 -36.79 10.18 8.26
CA ILE A 257 -37.80 9.41 7.51
C ILE A 257 -38.69 8.58 8.43
N LYS A 258 -38.09 7.93 9.43
CA LYS A 258 -38.85 7.16 10.44
C LYS A 258 -39.59 8.03 11.46
N ARG A 259 -39.52 9.37 11.34
CA ARG A 259 -40.12 10.37 12.27
C ARG A 259 -39.71 10.18 13.75
N LYS A 260 -38.47 9.64 13.96
CA LYS A 260 -37.89 9.43 15.31
C LYS A 260 -36.96 10.59 15.72
N VAL A 261 -37.32 11.81 15.38
CA VAL A 261 -36.60 13.06 15.68
C VAL A 261 -37.54 14.12 16.23
N SER A 262 -37.02 15.29 16.63
CA SER A 262 -37.85 16.44 17.06
C SER A 262 -38.77 16.89 15.91
N ARG A 263 -39.96 17.42 16.25
CA ARG A 263 -40.90 17.93 15.24
C ARG A 263 -40.32 19.02 14.33
N THR A 264 -39.33 19.75 14.81
CA THR A 264 -38.60 20.77 14.02
C THR A 264 -37.77 20.19 12.87
N LEU A 265 -37.48 18.87 12.88
CA LEU A 265 -36.69 18.19 11.90
C LEU A 265 -37.51 17.27 10.98
N PHE A 266 -38.83 17.13 11.16
CA PHE A 266 -39.66 16.15 10.42
C PHE A 266 -39.63 16.28 8.90
N ASN A 267 -39.50 17.49 8.38
CA ASN A 267 -39.56 17.76 6.95
C ASN A 267 -38.21 18.27 6.41
N LYS A 268 -37.14 18.07 7.19
CA LYS A 268 -35.82 18.49 6.78
C LYS A 268 -35.17 17.43 5.84
N ARG A 269 -34.42 17.90 4.87
CA ARG A 269 -33.59 17.09 3.97
C ARG A 269 -32.13 17.19 4.42
N VAL A 270 -31.43 16.07 4.48
CA VAL A 270 -29.98 16.04 4.76
C VAL A 270 -29.27 15.83 3.44
N VAL A 271 -28.50 16.82 3.00
CA VAL A 271 -27.77 16.77 1.72
C VAL A 271 -26.27 16.87 1.98
N THR A 272 -25.52 15.89 1.50
CA THR A 272 -24.05 15.89 1.56
C THR A 272 -23.51 16.75 0.44
N LEU A 273 -22.63 17.69 0.73
CA LEU A 273 -21.96 18.54 -0.26
C LEU A 273 -20.60 17.93 -0.62
N ASP A 274 -20.39 17.67 -1.91
CA ASP A 274 -19.09 17.23 -2.44
C ASP A 274 -18.28 18.47 -2.90
N LEU A 275 -17.34 18.86 -2.04
CA LEU A 275 -16.45 20.00 -2.34
C LEU A 275 -15.50 19.72 -3.49
N ALA A 276 -15.10 18.45 -3.69
CA ALA A 276 -14.22 18.07 -4.78
C ALA A 276 -14.91 18.26 -6.14
N SER A 277 -16.20 17.93 -6.24
CA SER A 277 -17.02 18.15 -7.44
C SER A 277 -17.23 19.63 -7.75
N LEU A 278 -17.31 20.49 -6.73
CA LEU A 278 -17.40 21.94 -6.91
C LEU A 278 -16.11 22.54 -7.50
N VAL A 279 -14.97 22.01 -7.12
CA VAL A 279 -13.64 22.46 -7.60
C VAL A 279 -13.31 21.83 -8.96
N ALA A 280 -13.82 20.63 -9.23
CA ALA A 280 -13.51 19.90 -10.45
C ALA A 280 -13.93 20.71 -11.71
N GLY A 281 -12.99 20.83 -12.66
CA GLY A 281 -13.20 21.55 -13.92
C GLY A 281 -13.19 23.08 -13.83
N THR A 282 -12.95 23.68 -12.65
CA THR A 282 -12.75 25.13 -12.56
C THR A 282 -11.31 25.49 -12.89
N LYS A 283 -11.11 26.26 -13.97
CA LYS A 283 -9.78 26.77 -14.36
C LYS A 283 -9.40 28.05 -13.61
N TYR A 284 -10.38 28.79 -13.12
CA TYR A 284 -10.22 30.09 -12.48
C TYR A 284 -10.99 30.13 -11.15
N ARG A 285 -10.45 30.85 -10.18
CA ARG A 285 -11.04 31.09 -8.86
C ARG A 285 -12.50 31.60 -8.92
N GLY A 286 -12.81 32.48 -9.87
CA GLY A 286 -14.14 33.05 -10.03
C GLY A 286 -15.24 32.03 -10.34
N GLN A 287 -14.92 30.98 -11.10
CA GLN A 287 -15.88 29.92 -11.44
C GLN A 287 -16.30 29.10 -10.23
N PHE A 288 -15.37 28.84 -9.32
CA PHE A 288 -15.67 28.17 -8.05
C PHE A 288 -16.53 29.07 -7.16
N GLU A 289 -16.18 30.37 -7.08
CA GLU A 289 -16.93 31.33 -6.28
C GLU A 289 -18.37 31.47 -6.80
N GLU A 290 -18.58 31.48 -8.13
CA GLU A 290 -19.93 31.48 -8.74
C GLU A 290 -20.74 30.23 -8.39
N ARG A 291 -20.15 29.04 -8.55
CA ARG A 291 -20.82 27.78 -8.20
C ARG A 291 -21.19 27.75 -6.71
N MET A 292 -20.26 28.13 -5.85
CA MET A 292 -20.48 28.21 -4.41
C MET A 292 -21.59 29.20 -4.07
N LYS A 293 -21.59 30.38 -4.71
CA LYS A 293 -22.64 31.38 -4.53
C LYS A 293 -24.00 30.87 -4.99
N ALA A 294 -24.06 30.13 -6.08
CA ALA A 294 -25.30 29.51 -6.55
C ALA A 294 -25.84 28.49 -5.54
N VAL A 295 -24.98 27.61 -4.99
CA VAL A 295 -25.35 26.68 -3.92
C VAL A 295 -25.84 27.41 -2.67
N MET A 296 -25.14 28.48 -2.26
CA MET A 296 -25.51 29.29 -1.10
C MET A 296 -26.88 29.94 -1.27
N ASN A 297 -27.16 30.51 -2.44
CA ASN A 297 -28.44 31.13 -2.77
C ASN A 297 -29.62 30.13 -2.77
N GLU A 298 -29.36 28.86 -3.17
CA GLU A 298 -30.37 27.80 -3.05
C GLU A 298 -30.61 27.40 -1.60
N LEU A 299 -29.55 27.33 -0.79
CA LEU A 299 -29.65 26.99 0.65
C LEU A 299 -30.40 28.10 1.43
N GLU A 300 -30.14 29.38 1.12
CA GLU A 300 -30.83 30.53 1.74
C GLU A 300 -32.33 30.58 1.38
N LYS A 301 -32.70 30.05 0.20
CA LYS A 301 -34.12 30.02 -0.23
C LYS A 301 -34.89 28.80 0.30
N ASN A 302 -34.18 27.78 0.77
CA ASN A 302 -34.80 26.51 1.21
C ASN A 302 -34.39 26.19 2.64
N ASP A 303 -35.16 26.67 3.61
CA ASP A 303 -34.91 26.44 5.06
C ASP A 303 -35.04 24.97 5.47
N ASP A 304 -35.54 24.10 4.62
CA ASP A 304 -35.74 22.66 4.88
C ASP A 304 -34.49 21.81 4.68
N ILE A 305 -33.37 22.41 4.27
CA ILE A 305 -32.11 21.70 3.98
C ILE A 305 -31.16 21.77 5.18
N ILE A 306 -30.59 20.62 5.54
CA ILE A 306 -29.44 20.48 6.45
C ILE A 306 -28.26 20.02 5.59
N LEU A 307 -27.25 20.85 5.48
CA LEU A 307 -26.05 20.56 4.71
C LEU A 307 -25.10 19.71 5.55
N PHE A 308 -24.68 18.55 5.03
CA PHE A 308 -23.59 17.78 5.62
C PHE A 308 -22.31 18.03 4.82
N ILE A 309 -21.24 18.44 5.50
CA ILE A 309 -19.93 18.69 4.89
C ILE A 309 -18.91 17.82 5.59
N ASP A 310 -18.46 16.81 4.87
CA ASP A 310 -17.33 16.00 5.33
C ASP A 310 -16.02 16.77 5.10
N GLU A 311 -15.03 16.53 5.94
CA GLU A 311 -13.75 17.25 5.91
C GLU A 311 -13.92 18.79 5.84
N ILE A 312 -14.78 19.34 6.70
CA ILE A 312 -15.11 20.79 6.68
C ILE A 312 -13.88 21.70 6.81
N HIS A 313 -12.75 21.19 7.29
CA HIS A 313 -11.48 21.90 7.35
C HIS A 313 -10.95 22.30 5.95
N THR A 314 -11.34 21.56 4.91
CA THR A 314 -10.96 21.87 3.51
C THR A 314 -11.53 23.20 3.03
N ILE A 315 -12.65 23.63 3.59
CA ILE A 315 -13.25 24.96 3.30
C ILE A 315 -12.38 26.08 3.89
N VAL A 316 -11.74 25.83 5.03
CA VAL A 316 -11.02 26.84 5.83
C VAL A 316 -9.53 26.86 5.52
N GLY A 317 -8.94 25.71 5.21
CA GLY A 317 -7.51 25.47 5.30
C GLY A 317 -6.76 25.31 3.99
N ALA A 318 -7.40 25.33 2.86
CA ALA A 318 -6.73 25.19 1.57
C ALA A 318 -5.74 26.35 1.23
N GLY A 319 -5.46 27.23 2.21
CA GLY A 319 -4.75 28.50 2.12
C GLY A 319 -3.27 28.56 2.45
N GLY A 320 -2.54 27.47 2.41
CA GLY A 320 -1.08 27.47 2.72
C GLY A 320 -0.15 27.90 1.58
N ALA A 321 -0.59 27.97 0.35
CA ALA A 321 0.17 28.52 -0.78
C ALA A 321 -0.60 29.71 -1.40
N THR A 322 0.10 30.77 -1.73
CA THR A 322 -0.43 31.97 -2.39
C THR A 322 -1.36 31.58 -3.56
N GLY A 323 -2.68 31.62 -3.33
CA GLY A 323 -3.69 31.34 -4.38
C GLY A 323 -4.78 30.34 -4.01
N SER A 324 -4.84 29.82 -2.78
CA SER A 324 -5.85 28.85 -2.41
C SER A 324 -7.24 29.46 -2.16
N LEU A 325 -8.23 28.64 -2.47
CA LEU A 325 -9.66 28.94 -2.41
C LEU A 325 -10.14 29.10 -0.96
N ASP A 326 -10.35 30.34 -0.50
CA ASP A 326 -10.91 30.60 0.84
C ASP A 326 -12.43 30.67 0.75
N ALA A 327 -13.07 29.50 0.68
CA ALA A 327 -14.53 29.38 0.68
C ALA A 327 -15.12 29.76 2.05
N SER A 328 -14.32 29.79 3.11
CA SER A 328 -14.80 30.07 4.45
C SER A 328 -15.43 31.46 4.58
N ASN A 329 -14.91 32.44 3.82
CA ASN A 329 -15.43 33.80 3.84
C ASN A 329 -16.84 33.92 3.24
N MET A 330 -17.26 32.99 2.40
CA MET A 330 -18.61 32.91 1.83
C MET A 330 -19.58 32.24 2.82
N PHE A 331 -19.15 31.19 3.53
CA PHE A 331 -20.00 30.51 4.52
C PHE A 331 -20.20 31.29 5.82
N LYS A 332 -19.17 32.00 6.28
CA LYS A 332 -19.17 32.73 7.56
C LYS A 332 -20.39 33.65 7.75
N PRO A 333 -20.80 34.48 6.77
CA PRO A 333 -21.96 35.37 6.92
C PRO A 333 -23.27 34.59 7.09
N ALA A 334 -23.53 33.59 6.25
CA ALA A 334 -24.76 32.81 6.25
C ALA A 334 -24.90 31.96 7.52
N LEU A 335 -23.81 31.31 7.98
CA LEU A 335 -23.76 30.61 9.26
C LEU A 335 -23.94 31.59 10.43
N ALA A 336 -23.46 32.83 10.30
CA ALA A 336 -23.57 33.85 11.31
C ALA A 336 -25.01 34.35 11.50
N ARG A 337 -25.74 34.52 10.40
CA ARG A 337 -27.16 34.92 10.39
C ARG A 337 -28.12 33.78 10.76
N GLY A 338 -27.60 32.52 10.66
CA GLY A 338 -28.42 31.31 10.90
C GLY A 338 -29.34 30.95 9.74
N GLU A 339 -29.00 31.43 8.54
CA GLU A 339 -29.76 31.20 7.31
C GLU A 339 -29.49 29.79 6.76
N ILE A 340 -28.39 29.18 7.16
CA ILE A 340 -28.01 27.83 6.78
C ILE A 340 -27.79 26.98 8.02
N GLN A 341 -28.30 25.74 7.99
CA GLN A 341 -27.97 24.67 8.95
C GLN A 341 -26.95 23.72 8.36
N CYS A 342 -25.85 23.52 9.08
CA CYS A 342 -24.74 22.68 8.61
C CYS A 342 -24.30 21.70 9.70
N ILE A 343 -24.02 20.46 9.30
CA ILE A 343 -23.31 19.44 10.06
C ILE A 343 -21.92 19.34 9.45
N GLY A 344 -20.88 19.70 10.19
CA GLY A 344 -19.49 19.51 9.75
C GLY A 344 -18.90 18.24 10.35
N ALA A 345 -17.98 17.60 9.64
CA ALA A 345 -17.14 16.52 10.15
C ALA A 345 -15.66 16.84 9.92
N THR A 346 -14.79 16.51 10.89
CA THR A 346 -13.36 16.74 10.82
C THR A 346 -12.62 15.85 11.83
N THR A 347 -11.29 15.79 11.73
CA THR A 347 -10.45 15.16 12.76
C THR A 347 -10.11 16.16 13.88
N LEU A 348 -9.57 15.65 15.00
CA LEU A 348 -9.18 16.51 16.12
C LEU A 348 -8.01 17.43 15.77
N ASP A 349 -7.05 16.93 15.01
CA ASP A 349 -5.87 17.70 14.62
C ASP A 349 -6.21 18.79 13.61
N GLU A 350 -7.03 18.48 12.61
CA GLU A 350 -7.53 19.45 11.63
C GLU A 350 -8.44 20.50 12.27
N TYR A 351 -9.26 20.07 13.26
CA TYR A 351 -10.05 21.00 14.06
C TYR A 351 -9.15 22.04 14.75
N ARG A 352 -8.09 21.59 15.45
CA ARG A 352 -7.13 22.48 16.13
C ARG A 352 -6.37 23.37 15.16
N GLN A 353 -5.99 22.83 14.03
CA GLN A 353 -5.16 23.54 13.06
C GLN A 353 -5.94 24.61 12.28
N TYR A 354 -7.19 24.34 11.90
CA TYR A 354 -7.93 25.17 10.94
C TYR A 354 -9.16 25.85 11.56
N ILE A 355 -9.96 25.17 12.39
CA ILE A 355 -11.24 25.68 12.87
C ILE A 355 -11.09 26.42 14.20
N GLU A 356 -10.35 25.88 15.14
CA GLU A 356 -10.15 26.48 16.49
C GLU A 356 -9.43 27.83 16.41
N LYS A 357 -8.53 27.98 15.45
CA LYS A 357 -7.83 29.26 15.20
C LYS A 357 -8.73 30.35 14.61
N ASP A 358 -9.81 29.94 13.94
CA ASP A 358 -10.80 30.85 13.39
C ASP A 358 -11.94 31.08 14.37
N GLY A 359 -11.80 32.08 15.23
CA GLY A 359 -12.79 32.36 16.27
C GLY A 359 -14.20 32.74 15.74
N ALA A 360 -14.34 33.05 14.45
CA ALA A 360 -15.64 33.30 13.84
C ALA A 360 -16.37 31.98 13.55
N LEU A 361 -15.68 30.96 13.08
CA LEU A 361 -16.23 29.61 12.86
C LEU A 361 -16.44 28.86 14.17
N GLU A 362 -15.47 28.87 15.08
CA GLU A 362 -15.57 28.17 16.36
C GLU A 362 -16.84 28.57 17.14
N ARG A 363 -17.19 29.86 17.12
CA ARG A 363 -18.39 30.36 17.82
C ARG A 363 -19.72 29.92 17.17
N ARG A 364 -19.70 29.39 15.95
CA ARG A 364 -20.87 28.99 15.17
C ARG A 364 -21.15 27.50 15.25
N PHE A 365 -20.12 26.71 15.47
CA PHE A 365 -20.21 25.27 15.59
C PHE A 365 -20.28 24.81 17.05
N GLN A 366 -21.02 23.72 17.28
CA GLN A 366 -21.07 23.02 18.58
C GLN A 366 -20.37 21.67 18.43
N LYS A 367 -19.29 21.49 19.18
CA LYS A 367 -18.50 20.26 19.17
C LYS A 367 -19.32 19.04 19.63
N VAL A 368 -19.18 17.94 18.89
CA VAL A 368 -19.67 16.59 19.21
C VAL A 368 -18.50 15.64 18.98
N ILE A 369 -17.96 15.08 20.06
CA ILE A 369 -16.85 14.14 19.98
C ILE A 369 -17.42 12.79 19.58
N VAL A 370 -16.79 12.15 18.59
CA VAL A 370 -17.12 10.82 18.08
C VAL A 370 -15.96 9.89 18.40
N GLU A 371 -16.16 9.03 19.37
CA GLU A 371 -15.16 8.05 19.78
C GLU A 371 -15.23 6.80 18.89
N PRO A 372 -14.13 6.02 18.76
CA PRO A 372 -14.16 4.72 18.12
C PRO A 372 -15.21 3.80 18.76
N THR A 373 -15.81 2.92 17.97
CA THR A 373 -16.76 1.93 18.50
C THR A 373 -16.04 0.86 19.32
N THR A 374 -16.75 0.31 20.29
CA THR A 374 -16.26 -0.85 21.05
C THR A 374 -16.29 -2.11 20.19
N VAL A 375 -15.61 -3.17 20.63
CA VAL A 375 -15.59 -4.47 19.95
C VAL A 375 -17.01 -5.01 19.78
N ASP A 376 -17.82 -4.98 20.83
CA ASP A 376 -19.20 -5.52 20.82
C ASP A 376 -20.12 -4.72 19.89
N GLU A 377 -20.04 -3.39 19.93
CA GLU A 377 -20.78 -2.51 19.01
C GLU A 377 -20.36 -2.75 17.55
N THR A 378 -19.08 -3.00 17.32
CA THR A 378 -18.57 -3.25 15.95
C THR A 378 -19.07 -4.60 15.43
N ILE A 379 -19.10 -5.65 16.26
CA ILE A 379 -19.68 -6.95 15.87
C ILE A 379 -21.16 -6.78 15.49
N GLU A 380 -21.91 -5.97 16.24
CA GLU A 380 -23.31 -5.68 15.93
C GLU A 380 -23.43 -4.90 14.60
N ILE A 381 -22.55 -3.94 14.34
CA ILE A 381 -22.51 -3.20 13.07
C ILE A 381 -22.25 -4.17 11.90
N LEU A 382 -21.23 -5.02 12.00
CA LEU A 382 -20.90 -5.97 10.94
C LEU A 382 -22.06 -6.93 10.67
N ASN A 383 -22.71 -7.45 11.72
CA ASN A 383 -23.88 -8.32 11.57
C ASN A 383 -25.04 -7.65 10.83
N ASN A 384 -25.21 -6.35 10.99
CA ASN A 384 -26.28 -5.61 10.30
C ASN A 384 -25.94 -5.28 8.82
N ILE A 385 -24.66 -5.18 8.48
CA ILE A 385 -24.24 -4.86 7.10
C ILE A 385 -23.86 -6.10 6.30
N LYS A 386 -23.59 -7.26 6.96
CA LYS A 386 -23.08 -8.49 6.32
C LYS A 386 -23.87 -8.90 5.09
N GLY A 387 -25.21 -8.83 5.15
CA GLY A 387 -26.09 -9.26 4.04
C GLY A 387 -25.81 -8.53 2.72
N LYS A 388 -25.41 -7.26 2.75
CA LYS A 388 -25.05 -6.51 1.53
C LYS A 388 -23.71 -6.97 0.95
N TYR A 389 -22.74 -7.30 1.82
CA TYR A 389 -21.44 -7.84 1.40
C TYR A 389 -21.57 -9.29 0.92
N GLU A 390 -22.46 -10.09 1.55
CA GLU A 390 -22.81 -11.43 1.10
C GLU A 390 -23.41 -11.42 -0.32
N GLU A 391 -24.31 -10.48 -0.60
CA GLU A 391 -24.87 -10.30 -1.95
C GLU A 391 -23.84 -9.79 -2.95
N HIS A 392 -22.93 -8.89 -2.52
CA HIS A 392 -21.95 -8.29 -3.41
C HIS A 392 -20.86 -9.30 -3.84
N HIS A 393 -20.35 -10.08 -2.89
CA HIS A 393 -19.27 -11.04 -3.13
C HIS A 393 -19.79 -12.46 -3.43
N ASN A 394 -21.10 -12.68 -3.32
CA ASN A 394 -21.73 -13.99 -3.46
C ASN A 394 -21.12 -15.05 -2.51
N VAL A 395 -20.96 -14.68 -1.23
CA VAL A 395 -20.42 -15.51 -0.15
C VAL A 395 -21.33 -15.47 1.06
N ASP A 396 -21.15 -16.38 2.02
CA ASP A 396 -21.81 -16.35 3.32
C ASP A 396 -20.76 -16.23 4.43
N TYR A 397 -20.91 -15.27 5.37
CA TYR A 397 -19.99 -15.12 6.50
C TYR A 397 -20.49 -15.89 7.72
N THR A 398 -19.58 -16.69 8.34
CA THR A 398 -19.88 -17.28 9.63
C THR A 398 -19.82 -16.25 10.76
N ASP A 399 -20.50 -16.52 11.88
CA ASP A 399 -20.46 -15.59 13.02
C ASP A 399 -19.03 -15.51 13.61
N GLU A 400 -18.28 -16.61 13.58
CA GLU A 400 -16.88 -16.67 13.98
C GLU A 400 -16.00 -15.79 13.06
N ALA A 401 -16.26 -15.77 11.75
CA ALA A 401 -15.55 -14.92 10.82
C ALA A 401 -15.79 -13.42 11.13
N ILE A 402 -17.02 -13.04 11.46
CA ILE A 402 -17.36 -11.67 11.86
C ILE A 402 -16.64 -11.27 13.14
N GLU A 403 -16.67 -12.13 14.15
CA GLU A 403 -15.92 -11.90 15.39
C GLU A 403 -14.41 -11.79 15.13
N ALA A 404 -13.87 -12.63 14.24
CA ALA A 404 -12.47 -12.60 13.85
C ALA A 404 -12.10 -11.29 13.14
N CYS A 405 -12.94 -10.78 12.22
CA CYS A 405 -12.73 -9.47 11.59
C CYS A 405 -12.52 -8.37 12.63
N VAL A 406 -13.34 -8.35 13.69
CA VAL A 406 -13.26 -7.31 14.72
C VAL A 406 -12.09 -7.55 15.67
N LYS A 407 -11.96 -8.77 16.23
CA LYS A 407 -10.95 -9.09 17.25
C LYS A 407 -9.54 -9.02 16.69
N LEU A 408 -9.32 -9.58 15.49
CA LEU A 408 -7.99 -9.62 14.88
C LEU A 408 -7.56 -8.24 14.37
N THR A 409 -8.45 -7.48 13.72
CA THR A 409 -8.11 -6.10 13.30
C THR A 409 -7.87 -5.20 14.49
N ASN A 410 -8.65 -5.34 15.58
CA ASN A 410 -8.42 -4.56 16.79
C ASN A 410 -7.07 -4.86 17.43
N ARG A 411 -6.62 -6.12 17.36
CA ARG A 411 -5.36 -6.58 17.93
C ARG A 411 -4.14 -6.22 17.06
N TYR A 412 -4.26 -6.34 15.74
CA TYR A 412 -3.11 -6.30 14.83
C TYR A 412 -3.03 -5.03 13.96
N MET A 413 -4.14 -4.30 13.80
CA MET A 413 -4.19 -3.05 13.04
C MET A 413 -4.36 -1.86 13.97
N THR A 414 -3.25 -1.27 14.42
CA THR A 414 -3.26 -0.18 15.41
C THR A 414 -3.34 1.22 14.79
N GLU A 415 -3.06 1.35 13.49
CA GLU A 415 -3.07 2.64 12.78
C GLU A 415 -4.47 3.11 12.37
N ARG A 416 -5.46 2.21 12.36
CA ARG A 416 -6.84 2.49 11.99
C ARG A 416 -7.79 2.21 13.16
N PHE A 417 -8.96 2.84 13.12
CA PHE A 417 -9.96 2.74 14.18
C PHE A 417 -11.14 1.86 13.78
N LEU A 418 -11.82 1.30 14.78
CA LEU A 418 -13.10 0.63 14.58
C LEU A 418 -14.19 1.68 14.31
N PRO A 419 -15.20 1.36 13.47
CA PRO A 419 -15.45 0.08 12.82
C PRO A 419 -14.75 -0.12 11.45
N ASP A 420 -14.21 0.91 10.86
CA ASP A 420 -13.69 0.96 9.48
C ASP A 420 -12.73 -0.20 9.14
N LYS A 421 -11.70 -0.40 9.96
CA LYS A 421 -10.73 -1.50 9.76
C LYS A 421 -11.35 -2.90 9.78
N ALA A 422 -12.46 -3.08 10.51
CA ALA A 422 -13.15 -4.36 10.57
C ALA A 422 -14.07 -4.56 9.34
N ILE A 423 -14.65 -3.48 8.83
CA ILE A 423 -15.42 -3.47 7.58
C ILE A 423 -14.49 -3.76 6.39
N ASP A 424 -13.32 -3.13 6.33
CA ASP A 424 -12.31 -3.41 5.29
C ASP A 424 -11.90 -4.88 5.30
N ALA A 425 -11.67 -5.46 6.48
CA ALA A 425 -11.31 -6.87 6.59
C ALA A 425 -12.44 -7.81 6.15
N LEU A 426 -13.69 -7.45 6.44
CA LEU A 426 -14.87 -8.19 5.98
C LEU A 426 -14.97 -8.17 4.45
N ASP A 427 -14.84 -6.99 3.85
CA ASP A 427 -14.91 -6.76 2.40
C ASP A 427 -13.80 -7.52 1.66
N GLU A 428 -12.56 -7.39 2.12
CA GLU A 428 -11.42 -8.07 1.52
C GLU A 428 -11.48 -9.60 1.68
N ALA A 429 -12.01 -10.10 2.82
CA ALA A 429 -12.19 -11.53 3.05
C ALA A 429 -13.23 -12.13 2.09
N GLY A 430 -14.36 -11.45 1.88
CA GLY A 430 -15.37 -11.86 0.91
C GLY A 430 -14.84 -11.86 -0.52
N SER A 431 -14.20 -10.78 -0.91
CA SER A 431 -13.58 -10.65 -2.23
C SER A 431 -12.55 -11.75 -2.51
N ARG A 432 -11.69 -12.04 -1.53
CA ARG A 432 -10.65 -13.07 -1.68
C ARG A 432 -11.24 -14.47 -1.83
N VAL A 433 -12.22 -14.84 -0.99
CA VAL A 433 -12.86 -16.15 -1.08
C VAL A 433 -13.57 -16.30 -2.41
N HIS A 434 -14.26 -15.27 -2.86
CA HIS A 434 -14.88 -15.25 -4.19
C HIS A 434 -13.87 -15.47 -5.31
N ILE A 435 -12.76 -14.72 -5.36
CA ILE A 435 -11.74 -14.83 -6.42
C ILE A 435 -10.99 -16.16 -6.37
N THR A 436 -10.70 -16.69 -5.19
CA THR A 436 -9.90 -17.92 -5.04
C THR A 436 -10.67 -19.15 -5.48
N ASN A 437 -12.00 -19.13 -5.37
CA ASN A 437 -12.88 -20.28 -5.63
C ASN A 437 -13.67 -20.15 -6.95
N ILE A 438 -13.25 -19.25 -7.86
CA ILE A 438 -13.82 -19.18 -9.21
C ILE A 438 -13.25 -20.34 -10.03
N ASP A 439 -13.87 -21.51 -9.90
CA ASP A 439 -13.65 -22.61 -10.82
C ASP A 439 -14.53 -22.42 -12.08
N VAL A 440 -13.90 -21.94 -13.15
CA VAL A 440 -14.59 -21.83 -14.44
C VAL A 440 -14.83 -23.24 -14.98
N PRO A 441 -16.08 -23.64 -15.27
CA PRO A 441 -16.39 -24.97 -15.82
C PRO A 441 -15.60 -25.25 -17.11
N ILE A 442 -15.04 -26.42 -17.21
CA ILE A 442 -14.23 -26.85 -18.38
C ILE A 442 -14.99 -26.63 -19.68
N GLN A 443 -16.31 -26.77 -19.67
CA GLN A 443 -17.19 -26.53 -20.82
C GLN A 443 -17.12 -25.10 -21.37
N ILE A 444 -17.02 -24.11 -20.49
CA ILE A 444 -16.87 -22.68 -20.86
C ILE A 444 -15.52 -22.46 -21.52
N LEU A 445 -14.44 -22.98 -20.90
CA LEU A 445 -13.09 -22.88 -21.46
C LEU A 445 -12.96 -23.55 -22.82
N GLU A 446 -13.62 -24.74 -23.02
CA GLU A 446 -13.63 -25.40 -24.30
C GLU A 446 -14.41 -24.63 -25.38
N LEU A 447 -15.53 -23.98 -24.98
CA LEU A 447 -16.30 -23.14 -25.90
C LEU A 447 -15.57 -21.87 -26.29
N GLU A 448 -14.87 -21.24 -25.35
CA GLU A 448 -14.02 -20.08 -25.62
C GLU A 448 -12.87 -20.44 -26.57
N GLN A 449 -12.19 -21.55 -26.33
CA GLN A 449 -11.12 -22.02 -27.21
C GLN A 449 -11.65 -22.31 -28.62
N LYS A 450 -12.79 -23.01 -28.76
CA LYS A 450 -13.45 -23.26 -30.07
C LYS A 450 -13.85 -21.97 -30.77
N LEU A 451 -14.33 -20.98 -30.02
CA LEU A 451 -14.70 -19.67 -30.55
C LEU A 451 -13.47 -18.95 -31.13
N GLU A 452 -12.35 -19.03 -30.43
CA GLU A 452 -11.06 -18.41 -30.86
C GLU A 452 -10.54 -19.11 -32.13
N GLU A 453 -10.54 -20.45 -32.17
CA GLU A 453 -10.19 -21.25 -33.37
C GLU A 453 -11.05 -20.92 -34.59
N VAL A 454 -12.39 -20.78 -34.40
CA VAL A 454 -13.32 -20.40 -35.47
C VAL A 454 -13.07 -18.97 -35.94
N LYS A 455 -12.81 -18.04 -35.04
CA LYS A 455 -12.45 -16.66 -35.38
C LYS A 455 -11.12 -16.57 -36.16
N GLU A 456 -10.10 -17.32 -35.78
CA GLU A 456 -8.83 -17.38 -36.50
C GLU A 456 -9.01 -18.00 -37.90
N THR A 457 -9.72 -19.14 -37.99
CA THR A 457 -9.98 -19.80 -39.28
C THR A 457 -10.81 -18.91 -40.19
N LYS A 458 -11.86 -18.24 -39.69
CA LYS A 458 -12.63 -17.24 -40.45
C LYS A 458 -11.74 -16.15 -41.02
N ASN A 459 -10.84 -15.57 -40.20
CA ASN A 459 -9.92 -14.53 -40.64
C ASN A 459 -8.95 -15.02 -41.72
N THR A 460 -8.49 -16.27 -41.65
CA THR A 460 -7.61 -16.85 -42.67
C THR A 460 -8.35 -17.13 -43.97
N VAL A 461 -9.62 -17.58 -43.90
CA VAL A 461 -10.49 -17.86 -45.07
C VAL A 461 -10.93 -16.58 -45.77
N VAL A 462 -11.22 -15.51 -44.98
CA VAL A 462 -11.53 -14.17 -45.54
C VAL A 462 -10.32 -13.62 -46.29
N LYS A 463 -9.09 -13.76 -45.75
CA LYS A 463 -7.84 -13.37 -46.44
C LYS A 463 -7.61 -14.12 -47.75
N LYS A 464 -8.14 -15.37 -47.84
CA LYS A 464 -8.09 -16.19 -49.07
C LYS A 464 -9.26 -15.94 -50.01
N GLN A 465 -10.13 -14.98 -49.77
CA GLN A 465 -11.33 -14.57 -50.56
C GLN A 465 -12.38 -15.69 -50.81
N LYS A 466 -12.46 -16.66 -49.91
CA LYS A 466 -13.43 -17.74 -49.96
C LYS A 466 -14.71 -17.37 -49.17
N TYR A 467 -15.56 -16.57 -49.73
CA TYR A 467 -16.70 -15.96 -49.03
C TYR A 467 -17.80 -16.94 -48.60
N GLU A 468 -17.99 -18.06 -49.31
CA GLU A 468 -18.98 -19.09 -48.95
C GLU A 468 -18.55 -19.89 -47.70
N GLU A 469 -17.26 -20.21 -47.61
CA GLU A 469 -16.69 -20.86 -46.40
C GLU A 469 -16.69 -19.89 -45.19
N ALA A 470 -16.42 -18.62 -45.43
CA ALA A 470 -16.47 -17.57 -44.40
C ALA A 470 -17.89 -17.33 -43.85
N ALA A 471 -18.94 -17.48 -44.70
CA ALA A 471 -20.33 -17.38 -44.26
C ALA A 471 -20.72 -18.54 -43.33
N LYS A 472 -20.31 -19.78 -43.64
CA LYS A 472 -20.54 -20.92 -42.74
C LYS A 472 -19.85 -20.77 -41.39
N LEU A 473 -18.57 -20.33 -41.40
CA LEU A 473 -17.85 -20.08 -40.17
C LEU A 473 -18.45 -18.96 -39.33
N ARG A 474 -19.09 -17.96 -39.95
CA ARG A 474 -19.85 -16.92 -39.25
C ARG A 474 -21.12 -17.46 -38.57
N ASP A 475 -21.77 -18.40 -39.19
CA ASP A 475 -22.95 -19.04 -38.58
C ASP A 475 -22.56 -19.97 -37.43
N ASP A 476 -21.42 -20.67 -37.56
CA ASP A 476 -20.82 -21.46 -36.48
C ASP A 476 -20.36 -20.58 -35.32
N GLU A 477 -19.69 -19.43 -35.58
CA GLU A 477 -19.32 -18.44 -34.58
C GLU A 477 -20.55 -17.98 -33.78
N LYS A 478 -21.62 -17.57 -34.44
CA LYS A 478 -22.86 -17.15 -33.77
C LYS A 478 -23.54 -18.25 -32.95
N ARG A 479 -23.42 -19.51 -33.40
CA ARG A 479 -23.95 -20.65 -32.65
C ARG A 479 -23.14 -20.87 -31.37
N ILE A 480 -21.80 -20.87 -31.46
CA ILE A 480 -20.90 -21.04 -30.32
C ILE A 480 -21.05 -19.86 -29.34
N GLU A 481 -21.19 -18.61 -29.82
CA GLU A 481 -21.45 -17.44 -28.97
C GLU A 481 -22.76 -17.57 -28.16
N LYS A 482 -23.82 -18.14 -28.78
CA LYS A 482 -25.07 -18.41 -28.08
C LYS A 482 -24.94 -19.53 -27.04
N GLU A 483 -24.21 -20.59 -27.38
CA GLU A 483 -23.97 -21.72 -26.49
C GLU A 483 -23.10 -21.26 -25.31
N LEU A 484 -22.08 -20.40 -25.55
CA LEU A 484 -21.24 -19.80 -24.54
C LEU A 484 -22.06 -18.89 -23.59
N ALA A 485 -22.88 -18.00 -24.14
CA ALA A 485 -23.75 -17.14 -23.33
C ALA A 485 -24.72 -17.94 -22.45
N ALA A 486 -25.34 -19.01 -22.99
CA ALA A 486 -26.21 -19.87 -22.21
C ALA A 486 -25.45 -20.68 -21.13
N ALA A 487 -24.21 -21.08 -21.41
CA ALA A 487 -23.37 -21.76 -20.42
C ALA A 487 -22.91 -20.80 -19.32
N GLN A 488 -22.57 -19.56 -19.69
CA GLN A 488 -22.22 -18.51 -18.73
C GLN A 488 -23.41 -18.14 -17.84
N GLU A 489 -24.61 -17.97 -18.42
CA GLU A 489 -25.83 -17.66 -17.66
C GLU A 489 -26.16 -18.78 -16.65
N LYS A 490 -26.05 -20.04 -17.06
CA LYS A 490 -26.22 -21.18 -16.16
C LYS A 490 -25.18 -21.21 -15.05
N TRP A 491 -23.92 -20.95 -15.37
CA TRP A 491 -22.85 -20.91 -14.39
C TRP A 491 -23.05 -19.77 -13.38
N GLU A 492 -23.49 -18.58 -13.84
CA GLU A 492 -23.85 -17.48 -12.96
C GLU A 492 -25.03 -17.82 -12.04
N GLU A 493 -26.05 -18.54 -12.56
CA GLU A 493 -27.17 -19.00 -11.74
C GLU A 493 -26.75 -20.06 -10.71
N ASP A 494 -25.92 -21.03 -11.12
CA ASP A 494 -25.38 -22.06 -10.22
C ASP A 494 -24.46 -21.46 -9.16
N THR A 495 -23.63 -20.48 -9.52
CA THR A 495 -22.75 -19.76 -8.59
C THR A 495 -23.56 -18.93 -7.58
N LYS A 496 -24.69 -18.34 -7.99
CA LYS A 496 -25.60 -17.63 -7.07
C LYS A 496 -26.30 -18.56 -6.07
N GLN A 497 -26.52 -19.83 -6.43
CA GLN A 497 -27.15 -20.82 -5.55
C GLN A 497 -26.17 -21.48 -4.58
N HIS A 498 -24.88 -21.56 -4.95
CA HIS A 498 -23.81 -22.15 -4.12
C HIS A 498 -22.85 -21.06 -3.67
N ARG A 499 -23.20 -20.41 -2.55
CA ARG A 499 -22.35 -19.41 -1.93
C ARG A 499 -21.23 -20.08 -1.15
N GLU A 500 -20.02 -19.60 -1.33
CA GLU A 500 -18.84 -20.02 -0.56
C GLU A 500 -18.88 -19.43 0.85
N VAL A 501 -18.40 -20.21 1.83
CA VAL A 501 -18.44 -19.81 3.22
C VAL A 501 -17.10 -19.18 3.63
N VAL A 502 -17.15 -17.95 4.11
CA VAL A 502 -15.99 -17.26 4.70
C VAL A 502 -15.85 -17.68 6.16
N THR A 503 -14.71 -18.29 6.47
CA THR A 503 -14.37 -18.80 7.80
C THR A 503 -13.40 -17.86 8.53
N GLU A 504 -13.18 -18.12 9.84
CA GLU A 504 -12.15 -17.44 10.64
C GLU A 504 -10.76 -17.53 10.00
N ASP A 505 -10.40 -18.69 9.42
CA ASP A 505 -9.11 -18.89 8.77
C ASP A 505 -8.93 -17.98 7.53
N ASN A 506 -9.97 -17.79 6.74
CA ASN A 506 -9.94 -16.88 5.59
C ASN A 506 -9.70 -15.43 6.03
N VAL A 507 -10.38 -15.01 7.10
CA VAL A 507 -10.19 -13.67 7.68
C VAL A 507 -8.77 -13.51 8.22
N ALA A 508 -8.25 -14.50 8.90
CA ALA A 508 -6.91 -14.48 9.44
C ALA A 508 -5.84 -14.43 8.34
N ASP A 509 -6.06 -15.11 7.19
CA ASP A 509 -5.22 -15.00 6.00
C ASP A 509 -5.20 -13.59 5.42
N VAL A 510 -6.36 -12.94 5.34
CA VAL A 510 -6.50 -11.57 4.87
C VAL A 510 -5.76 -10.60 5.78
N ILE A 511 -5.98 -10.70 7.08
CA ILE A 511 -5.30 -9.84 8.06
C ILE A 511 -3.79 -10.07 8.04
N SER A 512 -3.35 -11.31 7.79
CA SER A 512 -1.95 -11.63 7.59
C SER A 512 -1.35 -10.89 6.38
N MET A 513 -2.10 -10.81 5.27
CA MET A 513 -1.66 -10.04 4.10
C MET A 513 -1.65 -8.53 4.35
N MET A 514 -2.71 -8.00 4.97
CA MET A 514 -2.84 -6.56 5.26
C MET A 514 -1.76 -6.05 6.20
N THR A 515 -1.37 -6.85 7.19
CA THR A 515 -0.46 -6.46 8.26
C THR A 515 0.97 -6.99 8.09
N GLY A 516 1.16 -7.96 7.20
CA GLY A 516 2.43 -8.69 7.09
C GLY A 516 2.69 -9.68 8.23
N ILE A 517 1.68 -9.93 9.08
CA ILE A 517 1.76 -10.80 10.25
C ILE A 517 1.18 -12.16 9.89
N PRO A 518 1.89 -13.28 10.06
CA PRO A 518 1.33 -14.60 9.81
C PRO A 518 0.31 -14.99 10.90
N VAL A 519 -0.92 -14.47 10.80
CA VAL A 519 -1.99 -14.70 11.80
C VAL A 519 -2.49 -16.14 11.77
N ASN A 520 -2.56 -16.78 10.61
CA ASN A 520 -3.07 -18.15 10.43
C ASN A 520 -2.20 -19.26 10.98
N LYS A 521 -0.92 -19.01 11.20
CA LYS A 521 0.00 -20.04 11.71
C LYS A 521 -0.08 -20.21 13.22
N ILE A 522 -0.95 -19.43 13.89
CA ILE A 522 -0.94 -19.30 15.36
C ILE A 522 -1.60 -20.49 16.09
N ALA A 523 -2.59 -21.20 15.49
CA ALA A 523 -3.41 -22.10 16.29
C ALA A 523 -2.87 -23.52 16.47
N GLN A 524 -2.26 -24.17 15.50
CA GLN A 524 -1.76 -25.55 15.68
C GLN A 524 -0.34 -25.81 15.15
N LYS A 525 0.05 -25.22 14.02
CA LYS A 525 1.41 -25.37 13.46
C LYS A 525 2.46 -24.55 14.22
N GLU A 526 2.08 -23.43 14.84
CA GLU A 526 2.98 -22.64 15.66
C GLU A 526 3.33 -23.29 17.00
N ILE A 527 2.42 -24.00 17.64
CA ILE A 527 2.73 -24.70 18.87
C ILE A 527 3.83 -25.75 18.60
N SER A 528 3.76 -26.45 17.48
CA SER A 528 4.79 -27.41 17.08
C SER A 528 6.10 -26.71 16.66
N LYS A 529 6.04 -25.59 15.91
CA LYS A 529 7.22 -24.76 15.59
C LYS A 529 7.86 -24.17 16.85
N LEU A 530 7.05 -23.65 17.78
CA LEU A 530 7.54 -23.11 19.05
C LEU A 530 8.16 -24.17 19.96
N SER A 531 7.71 -25.42 19.87
CA SER A 531 8.32 -26.52 20.60
C SER A 531 9.69 -26.91 20.01
N GLN A 532 9.87 -26.80 18.70
CA GLN A 532 11.13 -27.12 17.99
C GLN A 532 12.09 -25.94 17.92
N LEU A 533 11.61 -24.71 18.21
CA LEU A 533 12.38 -23.47 18.13
C LEU A 533 13.71 -23.52 18.91
N PRO A 534 13.79 -24.09 20.14
CA PRO A 534 15.05 -24.19 20.86
C PRO A 534 16.12 -24.94 20.05
N ASP A 535 15.76 -26.06 19.45
CA ASP A 535 16.71 -26.93 18.72
C ASP A 535 17.13 -26.29 17.39
N LEU A 536 16.21 -25.65 16.69
CA LEU A 536 16.51 -24.89 15.47
C LEU A 536 17.48 -23.74 15.73
N ILE A 537 17.29 -23.02 16.84
CA ILE A 537 18.20 -21.90 17.19
C ILE A 537 19.54 -22.42 17.67
N LYS A 538 19.60 -23.48 18.49
CA LYS A 538 20.83 -24.11 18.96
C LYS A 538 21.71 -24.62 17.82
N GLY A 539 21.11 -25.12 16.74
CA GLY A 539 21.82 -25.51 15.54
C GLY A 539 22.49 -24.35 14.77
N LYS A 540 22.02 -23.10 14.99
CA LYS A 540 22.53 -21.90 14.30
C LYS A 540 23.33 -20.96 15.23
N VAL A 541 23.17 -21.07 16.54
CA VAL A 541 23.87 -20.28 17.57
C VAL A 541 24.58 -21.22 18.52
N ILE A 542 25.85 -21.45 18.26
CA ILE A 542 26.67 -22.45 18.94
C ILE A 542 27.18 -21.91 20.29
N GLY A 543 27.27 -22.81 21.29
CA GLY A 543 27.86 -22.54 22.60
C GLY A 543 27.01 -21.66 23.55
N GLN A 544 25.72 -21.41 23.19
CA GLN A 544 24.85 -20.51 23.96
C GLN A 544 23.51 -21.18 24.37
N ASP A 545 23.52 -22.47 24.65
CA ASP A 545 22.28 -23.24 24.90
C ASP A 545 21.42 -22.71 26.03
N GLN A 546 22.04 -22.24 27.12
CA GLN A 546 21.30 -21.65 28.24
C GLN A 546 20.61 -20.34 27.86
N ALA A 547 21.33 -19.49 27.11
CA ALA A 547 20.78 -18.22 26.60
C ALA A 547 19.59 -18.45 25.68
N VAL A 548 19.72 -19.37 24.73
CA VAL A 548 18.64 -19.76 23.79
C VAL A 548 17.44 -20.28 24.57
N THR A 549 17.63 -21.19 25.52
CA THR A 549 16.54 -21.76 26.30
C THR A 549 15.76 -20.72 27.08
N LYS A 550 16.44 -19.74 27.70
CA LYS A 550 15.79 -18.65 28.45
C LYS A 550 14.96 -17.76 27.55
N VAL A 551 15.51 -17.31 26.42
CA VAL A 551 14.80 -16.47 25.45
C VAL A 551 13.57 -17.18 24.93
N VAL A 552 13.71 -18.42 24.48
CA VAL A 552 12.59 -19.18 23.91
C VAL A 552 11.50 -19.45 24.96
N LYS A 553 11.85 -19.80 26.21
CA LYS A 553 10.85 -19.94 27.29
C LYS A 553 10.06 -18.67 27.54
N ALA A 554 10.70 -17.49 27.51
CA ALA A 554 9.99 -16.21 27.68
C ALA A 554 9.04 -15.92 26.52
N ILE A 555 9.45 -16.23 25.28
CA ILE A 555 8.61 -16.11 24.10
C ILE A 555 7.43 -17.08 24.16
N GLN A 556 7.67 -18.34 24.51
CA GLN A 556 6.63 -19.36 24.69
C GLN A 556 5.60 -18.96 25.75
N ARG A 557 6.04 -18.37 26.88
CA ARG A 557 5.16 -17.87 27.94
C ARG A 557 4.26 -16.73 27.45
N ASN A 558 4.78 -15.82 26.64
CA ASN A 558 3.98 -14.74 26.01
C ASN A 558 2.97 -15.30 25.02
N ARG A 559 3.40 -16.20 24.13
CA ARG A 559 2.52 -16.81 23.12
C ARG A 559 1.43 -17.70 23.72
N ALA A 560 1.68 -18.30 24.88
CA ALA A 560 0.67 -19.02 25.65
C ALA A 560 -0.35 -18.10 26.36
N GLY A 561 -0.26 -16.79 26.17
CA GLY A 561 -1.20 -15.81 26.77
C GLY A 561 -0.99 -15.58 28.28
N LEU A 562 0.12 -16.04 28.86
CA LEU A 562 0.41 -15.93 30.29
C LEU A 562 1.09 -14.61 30.68
N LYS A 563 1.43 -13.76 29.71
CA LYS A 563 2.03 -12.44 29.91
C LYS A 563 0.99 -11.33 29.69
N ASP A 564 1.20 -10.17 30.30
CA ASP A 564 0.39 -8.97 30.10
C ASP A 564 0.35 -8.61 28.59
N PRO A 565 -0.84 -8.51 27.97
CA PRO A 565 -0.98 -8.21 26.56
C PRO A 565 -0.51 -6.80 26.18
N ASN A 566 -0.36 -5.90 27.16
CA ASN A 566 0.10 -4.51 26.92
C ASN A 566 1.62 -4.39 26.86
N LYS A 567 2.38 -5.46 27.13
CA LYS A 567 3.85 -5.45 27.13
C LYS A 567 4.42 -6.08 25.85
N PRO A 568 5.65 -5.73 25.46
CA PRO A 568 6.36 -6.39 24.35
C PRO A 568 6.42 -7.92 24.54
N ILE A 569 6.54 -8.68 23.44
CA ILE A 569 6.66 -10.15 23.49
C ILE A 569 7.77 -10.59 24.44
N GLY A 570 8.92 -9.92 24.39
CA GLY A 570 10.03 -10.12 25.29
C GLY A 570 10.97 -8.94 25.34
N SER A 571 11.58 -8.68 26.49
CA SER A 571 12.58 -7.64 26.70
C SER A 571 13.80 -8.26 27.40
N PHE A 572 14.95 -8.19 26.74
CA PHE A 572 16.15 -8.89 27.19
C PHE A 572 17.38 -7.99 27.18
N ILE A 573 18.26 -8.14 28.19
CA ILE A 573 19.63 -7.62 28.13
C ILE A 573 20.57 -8.81 27.87
N PHE A 574 21.34 -8.75 26.79
CA PHE A 574 22.37 -9.73 26.44
C PHE A 574 23.75 -9.21 26.89
N LEU A 575 24.32 -9.88 27.88
CA LEU A 575 25.62 -9.55 28.46
C LEU A 575 26.68 -10.55 28.00
N GLY A 576 27.86 -10.07 27.71
CA GLY A 576 28.99 -10.93 27.35
C GLY A 576 30.06 -10.21 26.54
N GLN A 577 31.16 -10.88 26.29
CA GLN A 577 32.24 -10.34 25.47
C GLN A 577 31.80 -10.08 24.02
N THR A 578 32.61 -9.30 23.31
CA THR A 578 32.38 -9.10 21.87
C THR A 578 32.62 -10.41 21.11
N GLY A 579 31.80 -10.73 20.10
CA GLY A 579 32.02 -11.90 19.26
C GLY A 579 31.52 -13.23 19.80
N VAL A 580 30.75 -13.25 20.92
CA VAL A 580 30.17 -14.47 21.49
C VAL A 580 28.80 -14.87 20.90
N GLY A 581 28.28 -14.12 19.93
CA GLY A 581 27.03 -14.47 19.24
C GLY A 581 25.79 -13.69 19.69
N LYS A 582 25.89 -12.58 20.48
CA LYS A 582 24.72 -11.75 20.90
C LYS A 582 23.88 -11.27 19.74
N THR A 583 24.50 -10.60 18.78
CA THR A 583 23.83 -10.11 17.55
C THR A 583 23.35 -11.24 16.65
N GLN A 584 24.07 -12.37 16.63
CA GLN A 584 23.69 -13.55 15.84
C GLN A 584 22.40 -14.16 16.36
N LEU A 585 22.23 -14.28 17.69
CA LEU A 585 20.99 -14.76 18.28
C LEU A 585 19.79 -13.87 17.89
N ALA A 586 19.95 -12.53 17.92
CA ALA A 586 18.89 -11.63 17.48
C ALA A 586 18.53 -11.80 16.00
N LYS A 587 19.52 -12.01 15.10
CA LYS A 587 19.28 -12.30 13.68
C LYS A 587 18.55 -13.62 13.47
N VAL A 588 18.99 -14.67 14.14
CA VAL A 588 18.36 -15.98 14.05
C VAL A 588 16.94 -15.93 14.58
N LEU A 589 16.69 -15.23 15.70
CA LEU A 589 15.35 -15.03 16.24
C LEU A 589 14.42 -14.31 15.26
N ALA A 590 14.90 -13.25 14.59
CA ALA A 590 14.10 -12.53 13.58
C ALA A 590 13.73 -13.46 12.42
N ARG A 591 14.68 -14.24 11.90
CA ARG A 591 14.44 -15.20 10.82
C ARG A 591 13.49 -16.33 11.20
N GLU A 592 13.66 -16.93 12.38
CA GLU A 592 12.87 -18.12 12.78
C GLU A 592 11.45 -17.76 13.26
N LEU A 593 11.26 -16.57 13.86
CA LEU A 593 9.97 -16.14 14.38
C LEU A 593 9.12 -15.36 13.37
N PHE A 594 9.79 -14.59 12.48
CA PHE A 594 9.11 -13.69 11.56
C PHE A 594 9.37 -14.03 10.08
N ASP A 595 10.01 -15.17 9.82
CA ASP A 595 10.32 -15.70 8.48
C ASP A 595 11.01 -14.66 7.54
N SER A 596 11.65 -13.62 8.12
CA SER A 596 12.30 -12.53 7.37
C SER A 596 13.55 -12.00 8.08
N ASP A 597 14.64 -11.85 7.34
CA ASP A 597 15.84 -11.17 7.85
C ASP A 597 15.61 -9.66 8.06
N ASP A 598 14.68 -9.08 7.31
CA ASP A 598 14.29 -7.68 7.39
C ASP A 598 13.45 -7.35 8.64
N ALA A 599 12.99 -8.36 9.38
CA ALA A 599 12.31 -8.18 10.65
C ALA A 599 13.26 -7.79 11.80
N LEU A 600 14.57 -7.62 11.52
CA LEU A 600 15.55 -7.12 12.48
C LEU A 600 15.74 -5.61 12.34
N VAL A 601 15.25 -4.85 13.31
CA VAL A 601 15.51 -3.40 13.44
C VAL A 601 16.72 -3.20 14.34
N ARG A 602 17.88 -2.99 13.74
CA ARG A 602 19.13 -2.74 14.48
C ARG A 602 19.39 -1.25 14.62
N ILE A 603 19.73 -0.82 15.84
CA ILE A 603 20.13 0.55 16.19
C ILE A 603 21.39 0.47 17.07
N ASP A 604 22.44 1.16 16.67
CA ASP A 604 23.69 1.27 17.43
C ASP A 604 23.58 2.46 18.39
N MET A 605 23.58 2.18 19.68
CA MET A 605 23.43 3.22 20.72
C MET A 605 24.68 4.12 20.86
N SER A 606 25.80 3.77 20.25
CA SER A 606 26.97 4.66 20.20
C SER A 606 26.70 5.93 19.37
N GLU A 607 25.70 5.93 18.49
CA GLU A 607 25.26 7.12 17.76
C GLU A 607 24.34 8.04 18.58
N TYR A 608 23.89 7.57 19.76
CA TYR A 608 22.88 8.24 20.60
C TYR A 608 23.42 8.60 22.01
N MET A 609 24.67 8.98 22.07
CA MET A 609 25.33 9.41 23.32
C MET A 609 24.89 10.80 23.76
N GLU A 610 24.53 11.67 22.83
CA GLU A 610 24.16 13.05 23.08
C GLU A 610 22.66 13.23 23.25
N LYS A 611 22.24 14.20 24.05
CA LYS A 611 20.84 14.51 24.33
C LYS A 611 20.03 14.80 23.06
N PHE A 612 20.61 15.52 22.11
CA PHE A 612 19.93 15.84 20.83
C PHE A 612 19.75 14.63 19.91
N ALA A 613 20.52 13.58 20.12
CA ALA A 613 20.41 12.37 19.29
C ALA A 613 19.09 11.61 19.54
N ILE A 614 18.42 11.80 20.68
CA ILE A 614 17.15 11.15 21.01
C ILE A 614 16.04 11.61 20.07
N SER A 615 16.05 12.89 19.65
CA SER A 615 15.08 13.38 18.65
C SER A 615 15.19 12.66 17.31
N ARG A 616 16.32 12.06 16.97
CA ARG A 616 16.44 11.18 15.78
C ARG A 616 15.77 9.82 15.97
N LEU A 617 15.61 9.33 17.22
CA LEU A 617 14.91 8.08 17.50
C LEU A 617 13.40 8.23 17.45
N VAL A 618 12.88 9.31 18.05
CA VAL A 618 11.43 9.53 18.27
C VAL A 618 10.85 10.57 17.30
N GLY A 619 11.67 11.42 16.74
CA GLY A 619 11.31 12.57 15.91
C GLY A 619 11.65 13.91 16.58
N ALA A 620 11.89 14.93 15.77
CA ALA A 620 12.22 16.27 16.25
C ALA A 620 10.95 17.00 16.76
N PRO A 621 11.04 17.84 17.79
CA PRO A 621 9.91 18.67 18.24
C PRO A 621 9.43 19.63 17.14
N PRO A 622 8.19 20.12 17.19
CA PRO A 622 7.65 21.10 16.25
C PRO A 622 8.57 22.34 16.14
N GLY A 623 8.87 22.76 14.92
CA GLY A 623 9.73 23.92 14.64
C GLY A 623 11.22 23.62 14.47
N TYR A 624 11.67 22.39 14.66
CA TYR A 624 13.04 21.96 14.38
C TYR A 624 13.16 21.26 13.03
N VAL A 625 14.35 21.35 12.41
CA VAL A 625 14.67 20.67 11.15
C VAL A 625 14.52 19.15 11.33
N GLY A 626 13.81 18.48 10.40
CA GLY A 626 13.54 17.04 10.48
C GLY A 626 12.28 16.66 11.24
N TYR A 627 11.41 17.60 11.61
CA TYR A 627 10.11 17.31 12.24
C TYR A 627 9.20 16.43 11.37
N GLU A 628 9.15 16.69 10.06
CA GLU A 628 8.31 15.93 9.10
C GLU A 628 8.86 14.54 8.77
N GLU A 629 10.15 14.30 8.99
CA GLU A 629 10.79 13.01 8.66
C GLU A 629 10.47 11.89 9.66
N GLY A 630 9.95 12.24 10.85
CA GLY A 630 9.69 11.29 11.94
C GLY A 630 10.96 10.71 12.56
N GLY A 631 10.81 9.83 13.57
CA GLY A 631 11.94 9.22 14.27
C GLY A 631 12.39 7.91 13.60
N GLN A 632 13.70 7.66 13.60
CA GLN A 632 14.28 6.45 12.98
C GLN A 632 13.76 5.15 13.60
N LEU A 633 13.58 5.09 14.92
CA LEU A 633 13.03 3.93 15.60
C LEU A 633 11.53 3.85 15.37
N THR A 634 10.81 4.94 15.61
CA THR A 634 9.36 4.99 15.51
C THR A 634 8.86 4.69 14.09
N GLU A 635 9.47 5.26 13.05
CA GLU A 635 9.10 4.99 11.66
C GLU A 635 9.42 3.55 11.21
N LYS A 636 10.56 2.97 11.66
CA LYS A 636 10.88 1.56 11.34
C LYS A 636 9.87 0.61 11.98
N ILE A 637 9.46 0.84 13.23
CA ILE A 637 8.49 0.00 13.93
C ILE A 637 7.08 0.23 13.38
N ARG A 638 6.71 1.44 13.04
CA ARG A 638 5.44 1.73 12.39
C ARG A 638 5.25 0.94 11.10
N ARG A 639 6.31 0.87 10.28
CA ARG A 639 6.30 0.09 9.03
C ARG A 639 6.39 -1.42 9.26
N LYS A 640 7.01 -1.85 10.37
CA LYS A 640 7.21 -3.26 10.71
C LYS A 640 6.88 -3.49 12.19
N PRO A 641 5.58 -3.56 12.55
CA PRO A 641 5.15 -3.71 13.94
C PRO A 641 5.53 -5.08 14.54
N TYR A 642 5.94 -6.03 13.68
CA TYR A 642 6.48 -7.33 14.05
C TYR A 642 7.96 -7.37 13.75
N ALA A 643 8.77 -7.16 14.79
CA ALA A 643 10.22 -7.07 14.61
C ALA A 643 10.98 -7.45 15.88
N VAL A 644 12.22 -7.87 15.68
CA VAL A 644 13.23 -7.89 16.74
C VAL A 644 13.93 -6.55 16.73
N VAL A 645 13.77 -5.78 17.79
CA VAL A 645 14.46 -4.50 18.01
C VAL A 645 15.76 -4.77 18.73
N LEU A 646 16.87 -4.60 18.06
CA LEU A 646 18.20 -4.77 18.61
C LEU A 646 18.84 -3.41 18.89
N LEU A 647 18.97 -3.07 20.17
CA LEU A 647 19.69 -1.90 20.66
C LEU A 647 21.11 -2.33 21.04
N ASP A 648 22.06 -2.07 20.15
CA ASP A 648 23.45 -2.52 20.31
C ASP A 648 24.23 -1.52 21.19
N GLU A 649 25.08 -2.02 22.11
CA GLU A 649 25.90 -1.24 23.03
C GLU A 649 25.09 -0.23 23.90
N ILE A 650 24.01 -0.74 24.53
CA ILE A 650 23.04 0.07 25.29
C ILE A 650 23.68 0.93 26.39
N GLU A 651 24.82 0.50 26.94
CA GLU A 651 25.59 1.27 27.96
C GLU A 651 26.15 2.62 27.49
N LYS A 652 26.17 2.82 26.17
CA LYS A 652 26.64 4.09 25.59
C LYS A 652 25.52 5.10 25.38
N ALA A 653 24.28 4.68 25.50
CA ALA A 653 23.10 5.53 25.27
C ALA A 653 23.00 6.63 26.33
N HIS A 654 22.50 7.80 25.94
CA HIS A 654 22.17 8.88 26.88
C HIS A 654 21.09 8.42 27.87
N PRO A 655 21.11 8.86 29.14
CA PRO A 655 20.11 8.47 30.15
C PRO A 655 18.66 8.66 29.76
N ASP A 656 18.32 9.67 28.96
CA ASP A 656 16.95 9.90 28.50
C ASP A 656 16.43 8.81 27.54
N VAL A 657 17.32 8.04 26.89
CA VAL A 657 16.91 6.86 26.10
C VAL A 657 16.28 5.81 27.01
N PHE A 658 16.81 5.62 28.21
CA PHE A 658 16.21 4.69 29.18
C PHE A 658 14.84 5.15 29.64
N ASN A 659 14.63 6.46 29.85
CA ASN A 659 13.33 7.03 30.21
C ASN A 659 12.28 6.77 29.09
N MET A 660 12.69 6.93 27.84
CA MET A 660 11.86 6.61 26.68
C MET A 660 11.53 5.10 26.63
N LEU A 661 12.51 4.24 26.85
CA LEU A 661 12.29 2.78 26.84
C LEU A 661 11.42 2.31 28.00
N LEU A 662 11.36 3.01 29.15
CA LEU A 662 10.44 2.70 30.23
C LEU A 662 8.99 2.71 29.77
N GLN A 663 8.60 3.69 28.95
CA GLN A 663 7.25 3.74 28.38
C GLN A 663 6.97 2.53 27.49
N VAL A 664 7.94 2.13 26.66
CA VAL A 664 7.79 0.94 25.79
C VAL A 664 7.65 -0.35 26.61
N LEU A 665 8.45 -0.48 27.69
CA LEU A 665 8.48 -1.68 28.53
C LEU A 665 7.24 -1.83 29.41
N ASP A 666 6.58 -0.73 29.82
CA ASP A 666 5.38 -0.76 30.66
C ASP A 666 4.11 -0.80 29.83
N ASP A 667 3.96 0.17 28.94
CA ASP A 667 2.70 0.43 28.22
C ASP A 667 2.68 -0.23 26.83
N GLY A 668 3.82 -0.73 26.34
CA GLY A 668 3.96 -1.35 25.02
C GLY A 668 3.81 -0.40 23.84
N PHE A 669 3.84 0.92 24.07
CA PHE A 669 3.82 1.92 23.01
C PHE A 669 4.78 3.06 23.27
N LEU A 670 5.13 3.80 22.21
CA LEU A 670 5.94 4.99 22.27
C LEU A 670 5.23 6.11 21.51
N THR A 671 5.08 7.28 22.13
CA THR A 671 4.51 8.44 21.43
C THR A 671 5.62 9.15 20.65
N ASP A 672 5.44 9.33 19.36
CA ASP A 672 6.37 10.06 18.50
C ASP A 672 6.20 11.59 18.63
N SER A 673 7.07 12.36 17.95
CA SER A 673 7.01 13.83 17.93
C SER A 673 5.71 14.39 17.31
N LEU A 674 5.02 13.61 16.49
CA LEU A 674 3.74 13.97 15.87
C LEU A 674 2.53 13.62 16.76
N GLY A 675 2.76 13.07 17.96
CA GLY A 675 1.69 12.63 18.86
C GLY A 675 1.12 11.25 18.55
N ARG A 676 1.66 10.53 17.55
CA ARG A 676 1.18 9.19 17.19
C ARG A 676 1.69 8.14 18.14
N LYS A 677 0.85 7.21 18.56
CA LYS A 677 1.21 6.07 19.41
C LYS A 677 1.73 4.92 18.54
N ILE A 678 3.02 4.64 18.64
CA ILE A 678 3.68 3.55 17.92
C ILE A 678 3.67 2.31 18.78
N ASP A 679 3.15 1.20 18.26
CA ASP A 679 2.92 -0.06 18.99
C ASP A 679 4.16 -0.96 18.99
N PHE A 680 4.63 -1.32 20.18
CA PHE A 680 5.75 -2.25 20.41
C PHE A 680 5.30 -3.58 21.03
N ARG A 681 4.02 -3.80 21.28
CA ARG A 681 3.49 -5.01 21.93
C ARG A 681 3.83 -6.28 21.18
N ASN A 682 3.99 -6.19 19.90
CA ASN A 682 4.32 -7.30 19.03
C ASN A 682 5.82 -7.37 18.67
N THR A 683 6.68 -6.65 19.39
CA THR A 683 8.13 -6.65 19.18
C THR A 683 8.86 -7.44 20.27
N ILE A 684 10.07 -7.90 19.94
CA ILE A 684 11.04 -8.44 20.89
C ILE A 684 12.16 -7.43 21.03
N ILE A 685 12.37 -6.91 22.22
CA ILE A 685 13.41 -5.90 22.50
C ILE A 685 14.64 -6.61 23.04
N ILE A 686 15.75 -6.48 22.35
CA ILE A 686 17.05 -7.04 22.74
C ILE A 686 18.03 -5.89 22.87
N MET A 687 18.64 -5.75 24.04
CA MET A 687 19.68 -4.78 24.35
C MET A 687 20.99 -5.52 24.54
N THR A 688 22.04 -5.19 23.81
CA THR A 688 23.35 -5.81 24.02
C THR A 688 24.24 -4.92 24.85
N SER A 689 25.04 -5.52 25.69
CA SER A 689 26.03 -4.80 26.51
C SER A 689 27.29 -5.63 26.76
N ASN A 690 28.39 -4.93 26.91
CA ASN A 690 29.69 -5.48 27.28
C ASN A 690 30.05 -5.20 28.75
N ILE A 691 29.11 -4.67 29.55
CA ILE A 691 29.31 -4.34 30.97
C ILE A 691 29.63 -5.63 31.76
N GLY A 692 30.59 -5.54 32.66
CA GLY A 692 31.01 -6.66 33.53
C GLY A 692 31.95 -7.67 32.86
N ALA A 693 31.98 -7.76 31.52
CA ALA A 693 32.81 -8.73 30.79
C ALA A 693 34.32 -8.56 31.07
N ARG A 694 34.80 -7.32 31.24
CA ARG A 694 36.21 -7.03 31.58
C ARG A 694 36.55 -7.51 33.01
N LYS A 695 35.67 -7.29 33.97
CA LYS A 695 35.88 -7.70 35.36
C LYS A 695 35.82 -9.23 35.54
N LEU A 696 35.05 -9.93 34.74
CA LEU A 696 35.03 -11.40 34.73
C LEU A 696 36.31 -12.01 34.18
N LYS A 697 36.97 -11.30 33.24
CA LYS A 697 38.25 -11.72 32.67
C LYS A 697 39.41 -11.62 33.67
N ASP A 698 39.47 -10.48 34.40
CA ASP A 698 40.49 -10.22 35.41
C ASP A 698 40.47 -11.28 36.54
N PHE A 699 39.33 -11.97 36.72
CA PHE A 699 39.19 -13.07 37.71
C PHE A 699 39.48 -14.46 37.13
N GLY A 700 39.30 -14.68 35.80
CA GLY A 700 39.57 -15.97 35.14
C GLY A 700 41.09 -16.27 35.00
N ASP A 701 41.91 -15.24 34.94
CA ASP A 701 43.39 -15.37 34.83
C ASP A 701 44.11 -15.50 36.21
N GLY A 702 43.37 -15.52 37.33
CA GLY A 702 43.90 -15.59 38.73
C GLY A 702 43.97 -17.02 39.26
N VAL A 703 45.06 -17.71 39.02
CA VAL A 703 45.69 -18.78 39.77
C VAL A 703 44.86 -20.03 40.19
N GLY A 704 45.10 -21.14 39.47
CA GLY A 704 45.40 -22.43 40.03
C GLY A 704 44.34 -23.25 40.71
N PHE A 705 44.12 -24.47 40.17
CA PHE A 705 43.50 -25.68 40.70
C PHE A 705 41.95 -25.73 40.84
N GLY A 706 41.34 -26.39 39.83
CA GLY A 706 39.94 -26.76 39.81
C GLY A 706 39.55 -27.83 40.83
N THR A 707 38.56 -27.50 41.64
CA THR A 707 37.68 -28.45 42.27
C THR A 707 36.24 -28.05 41.98
N SER A 708 35.36 -29.02 41.69
CA SER A 708 33.95 -28.81 41.29
C SER A 708 33.15 -27.91 42.27
N ALA A 709 33.55 -27.81 43.50
CA ALA A 709 33.00 -26.87 44.51
C ALA A 709 33.41 -25.40 44.29
N LYS A 710 34.57 -25.17 43.62
CA LYS A 710 35.01 -23.79 43.25
C LYS A 710 34.34 -23.29 41.96
N GLU A 711 33.95 -24.16 41.04
CA GLU A 711 33.21 -23.80 39.84
C GLU A 711 31.80 -23.29 40.15
N ALA A 712 31.10 -23.92 41.10
CA ALA A 712 29.80 -23.44 41.57
C ALA A 712 29.91 -22.08 42.29
N GLN A 713 30.94 -21.89 43.13
CA GLN A 713 31.20 -20.57 43.77
C GLN A 713 31.68 -19.49 42.80
N ALA A 714 32.39 -19.86 41.73
CA ALA A 714 32.83 -18.95 40.70
C ALA A 714 31.64 -18.45 39.83
N THR A 715 30.66 -19.32 39.56
CA THR A 715 29.42 -18.93 38.82
C THR A 715 28.54 -17.99 39.63
N ASP A 716 28.40 -18.21 40.95
CA ASP A 716 27.60 -17.32 41.80
C ASP A 716 28.30 -15.96 42.02
N TYR A 717 29.62 -15.96 42.13
CA TYR A 717 30.40 -14.73 42.20
C TYR A 717 30.36 -13.96 40.90
N ALA A 718 30.46 -14.62 39.74
CA ALA A 718 30.32 -14.03 38.43
C ALA A 718 28.97 -13.33 38.26
N LYS A 719 27.90 -13.98 38.72
CA LYS A 719 26.55 -13.39 38.73
C LYS A 719 26.49 -12.14 39.61
N ALA A 720 27.05 -12.22 40.84
CA ALA A 720 27.05 -11.09 41.74
C ALA A 720 27.84 -9.88 41.18
N VAL A 721 28.97 -10.11 40.50
CA VAL A 721 29.77 -9.06 39.86
C VAL A 721 28.99 -8.44 38.69
N ILE A 722 28.30 -9.24 37.88
CA ILE A 722 27.46 -8.75 36.79
C ILE A 722 26.29 -7.93 37.34
N GLU A 723 25.57 -8.45 38.35
CA GLU A 723 24.47 -7.74 38.97
C GLU A 723 24.89 -6.39 39.56
N ASN A 724 26.02 -6.35 40.24
CA ASN A 724 26.57 -5.10 40.77
C ASN A 724 27.00 -4.11 39.68
N ALA A 725 27.53 -4.62 38.57
CA ALA A 725 27.86 -3.81 37.40
C ALA A 725 26.63 -3.23 36.72
N LEU A 726 25.54 -4.02 36.56
CA LEU A 726 24.27 -3.58 36.03
C LEU A 726 23.59 -2.53 36.91
N LYS A 727 23.56 -2.75 38.26
CA LYS A 727 22.97 -1.81 39.22
C LYS A 727 23.72 -0.45 39.24
N LYS A 728 24.99 -0.45 38.84
CA LYS A 728 25.76 0.80 38.70
C LYS A 728 25.51 1.51 37.37
N ALA A 729 25.20 0.76 36.31
CA ALA A 729 25.03 1.30 34.97
C ALA A 729 23.59 1.72 34.65
N PHE A 730 22.62 1.02 35.24
CA PHE A 730 21.20 1.21 34.94
C PHE A 730 20.40 1.48 36.22
N ALA A 731 19.38 2.33 36.10
CA ALA A 731 18.46 2.58 37.20
C ALA A 731 17.72 1.30 37.61
N PRO A 732 17.49 1.06 38.93
CA PRO A 732 16.74 -0.13 39.37
C PRO A 732 15.36 -0.26 38.74
N GLU A 733 14.72 0.88 38.48
CA GLU A 733 13.42 0.94 37.84
C GLU A 733 13.44 0.33 36.43
N PHE A 734 14.45 0.63 35.63
CA PHE A 734 14.65 0.07 34.30
C PHE A 734 14.91 -1.44 34.33
N LEU A 735 15.78 -1.89 35.26
CA LEU A 735 16.11 -3.32 35.38
C LEU A 735 14.90 -4.18 35.80
N ASN A 736 14.00 -3.64 36.63
CA ASN A 736 12.82 -4.34 37.09
C ASN A 736 11.74 -4.53 36.00
N ARG A 737 11.82 -3.79 34.88
CA ARG A 737 10.88 -3.89 33.76
C ARG A 737 11.35 -4.83 32.65
N ILE A 738 12.58 -5.28 32.73
CA ILE A 738 13.16 -6.24 31.79
C ILE A 738 12.81 -7.66 32.18
N ASP A 739 12.41 -8.48 31.21
CA ASP A 739 11.97 -9.87 31.45
C ASP A 739 13.10 -10.76 31.95
N ASP A 740 14.30 -10.67 31.35
CA ASP A 740 15.46 -11.45 31.80
C ASP A 740 16.79 -10.79 31.36
N VAL A 741 17.81 -11.03 32.17
CA VAL A 741 19.20 -10.67 31.86
C VAL A 741 19.95 -11.96 31.51
N ILE A 742 20.43 -12.03 30.29
CA ILE A 742 21.01 -13.21 29.69
C ILE A 742 22.51 -13.05 29.52
N VAL A 743 23.26 -13.89 30.22
CA VAL A 743 24.73 -13.89 30.16
C VAL A 743 25.18 -14.89 29.10
N PHE A 744 25.97 -14.41 28.15
CA PHE A 744 26.59 -15.22 27.11
C PHE A 744 27.93 -15.75 27.58
N ASN A 745 28.14 -17.06 27.39
CA ASN A 745 29.38 -17.71 27.75
C ASN A 745 30.49 -17.36 26.75
N ALA A 746 31.75 -17.44 27.20
CA ALA A 746 32.89 -17.41 26.28
C ALA A 746 32.87 -18.67 25.40
N LEU A 747 33.26 -18.52 24.14
CA LEU A 747 33.31 -19.65 23.19
C LEU A 747 34.53 -20.52 23.44
N GLU A 748 34.36 -21.83 23.46
CA GLU A 748 35.40 -22.81 23.54
C GLU A 748 35.93 -23.20 22.15
N LYS A 749 37.07 -23.87 22.10
CA LYS A 749 37.70 -24.29 20.81
C LYS A 749 36.79 -25.18 19.98
N GLU A 750 36.02 -26.05 20.66
CA GLU A 750 35.04 -26.92 19.98
C GLU A 750 33.89 -26.17 19.37
N ASP A 751 33.43 -25.09 20.03
CA ASP A 751 32.36 -24.25 19.52
C ASP A 751 32.80 -23.49 18.27
N ILE A 752 34.05 -23.03 18.24
CA ILE A 752 34.64 -22.34 17.09
C ILE A 752 34.71 -23.24 15.87
N ASN A 753 35.11 -24.52 16.04
CA ASN A 753 35.11 -25.46 14.94
C ASN A 753 33.69 -25.63 14.33
N LYS A 754 32.66 -25.72 15.18
CA LYS A 754 31.27 -25.79 14.70
C LYS A 754 30.83 -24.51 14.00
N ILE A 755 31.26 -23.34 14.49
CA ILE A 755 30.96 -22.04 13.82
C ILE A 755 31.63 -21.96 12.45
N ILE A 756 32.88 -22.45 12.34
CA ILE A 756 33.60 -22.55 11.08
C ILE A 756 32.80 -23.40 10.09
N ASP A 757 32.31 -24.56 10.52
CA ASP A 757 31.52 -25.45 9.66
C ASP A 757 30.25 -24.74 9.11
N ILE A 758 29.57 -23.93 9.93
CA ILE A 758 28.38 -23.16 9.52
C ILE A 758 28.76 -22.07 8.50
N GLU A 759 29.84 -21.32 8.74
CA GLU A 759 30.26 -20.24 7.83
C GLU A 759 30.84 -20.81 6.51
N LEU A 760 31.61 -21.89 6.59
CA LEU A 760 32.12 -22.60 5.41
C LEU A 760 30.98 -23.23 4.59
N ALA A 761 29.91 -23.74 5.22
CA ALA A 761 28.77 -24.26 4.48
C ALA A 761 28.12 -23.19 3.58
N LYS A 762 28.05 -21.95 4.04
CA LYS A 762 27.55 -20.81 3.21
C LYS A 762 28.49 -20.53 2.04
N LEU A 763 29.82 -20.60 2.29
CA LEU A 763 30.82 -20.40 1.24
C LEU A 763 30.77 -21.52 0.21
N ILE A 764 30.67 -22.77 0.67
CA ILE A 764 30.57 -23.97 -0.19
C ILE A 764 29.35 -23.89 -1.09
N LEU A 765 28.20 -23.43 -0.58
CA LEU A 765 27.02 -23.22 -1.41
C LEU A 765 27.27 -22.18 -2.52
N ARG A 766 27.86 -21.03 -2.18
CA ARG A 766 28.20 -19.99 -3.19
C ARG A 766 29.19 -20.49 -4.26
N ILE A 767 30.15 -21.29 -3.84
CA ILE A 767 31.15 -21.91 -4.75
C ILE A 767 30.47 -22.95 -5.63
N LYS A 768 29.52 -23.70 -5.10
CA LYS A 768 28.76 -24.70 -5.84
C LYS A 768 27.87 -24.04 -6.91
N ASP A 769 27.25 -22.87 -6.58
CA ASP A 769 26.49 -22.08 -7.54
C ASP A 769 27.36 -21.56 -8.71
N LEU A 770 28.67 -21.40 -8.48
CA LEU A 770 29.66 -21.08 -9.50
C LEU A 770 30.16 -22.31 -10.27
N GLY A 771 29.67 -23.54 -9.96
CA GLY A 771 30.02 -24.75 -10.66
C GLY A 771 31.21 -25.51 -10.08
N TYR A 772 31.70 -25.17 -8.86
CA TYR A 772 32.87 -25.81 -8.26
C TYR A 772 32.47 -26.53 -6.95
N ASP A 773 33.17 -27.64 -6.63
CA ASP A 773 33.00 -28.35 -5.35
C ASP A 773 34.24 -28.13 -4.45
N LEU A 774 33.99 -27.51 -3.25
CA LEU A 774 35.02 -27.22 -2.24
C LEU A 774 34.95 -28.21 -1.08
N LYS A 775 36.10 -28.79 -0.73
CA LYS A 775 36.31 -29.65 0.45
C LYS A 775 37.50 -29.16 1.27
N LEU A 776 37.33 -29.01 2.58
CA LEU A 776 38.40 -28.65 3.52
C LEU A 776 38.75 -29.88 4.38
N THR A 777 40.02 -30.10 4.60
CA THR A 777 40.49 -31.13 5.55
C THR A 777 40.30 -30.63 6.99
N THR A 778 40.28 -31.54 7.95
CA THR A 778 40.19 -31.21 9.39
C THR A 778 41.36 -30.32 9.82
N LYS A 779 42.57 -30.58 9.31
CA LYS A 779 43.76 -29.76 9.58
C LYS A 779 43.60 -28.33 9.08
N ALA A 780 43.04 -28.15 7.88
CA ALA A 780 42.77 -26.84 7.32
C ALA A 780 41.74 -26.06 8.16
N LYS A 781 40.70 -26.73 8.64
CA LYS A 781 39.72 -26.12 9.53
C LYS A 781 40.35 -25.72 10.88
N ASP A 782 41.16 -26.59 11.51
CA ASP A 782 41.85 -26.28 12.75
C ASP A 782 42.82 -25.09 12.61
N TYR A 783 43.52 -24.99 11.46
CA TYR A 783 44.34 -23.84 11.15
C TYR A 783 43.57 -22.53 11.04
N ILE A 784 42.40 -22.55 10.35
CA ILE A 784 41.53 -21.41 10.24
C ILE A 784 40.98 -21.02 11.63
N ALA A 785 40.66 -22.02 12.47
CA ALA A 785 40.24 -21.81 13.85
C ALA A 785 41.29 -21.10 14.67
N GLU A 786 42.55 -21.53 14.56
CA GLU A 786 43.65 -20.93 15.31
C GLU A 786 43.97 -19.50 14.90
N LYS A 787 43.94 -19.20 13.60
CA LYS A 787 44.19 -17.84 13.06
C LYS A 787 42.98 -16.92 13.17
N GLY A 788 41.76 -17.51 13.21
CA GLY A 788 40.49 -16.77 13.27
C GLY A 788 39.93 -16.57 14.66
N PHE A 789 40.50 -17.17 15.69
CA PHE A 789 40.06 -17.00 17.07
C PHE A 789 40.97 -16.08 17.86
N ASP A 790 40.38 -15.11 18.50
CA ASP A 790 41.02 -14.23 19.45
C ASP A 790 40.27 -14.24 20.77
N LYS A 791 40.96 -14.49 21.88
CA LYS A 791 40.36 -14.48 23.22
C LYS A 791 39.68 -13.16 23.60
N GLN A 792 40.03 -12.02 22.95
CA GLN A 792 39.42 -10.73 23.22
C GLN A 792 38.24 -10.43 22.34
N TYR A 793 38.27 -10.85 21.06
CA TYR A 793 37.29 -10.55 20.04
C TYR A 793 36.38 -11.72 19.68
N GLY A 794 36.59 -12.90 20.32
CA GLY A 794 35.79 -14.09 20.10
C GLY A 794 35.86 -14.60 18.65
N ALA A 795 34.74 -14.97 18.06
CA ALA A 795 34.63 -15.44 16.68
C ALA A 795 34.58 -14.30 15.62
N ARG A 796 34.67 -13.02 16.02
CA ARG A 796 34.56 -11.89 15.06
C ARG A 796 35.67 -11.87 13.99
N PRO A 797 36.95 -12.22 14.30
CA PRO A 797 38.02 -12.31 13.30
C PRO A 797 37.87 -13.50 12.34
N LEU A 798 37.03 -14.49 12.66
CA LEU A 798 36.89 -15.74 11.90
C LEU A 798 36.48 -15.49 10.43
N ASN A 799 35.55 -14.63 10.19
CA ASN A 799 35.11 -14.30 8.82
C ASN A 799 36.27 -13.67 8.00
N ARG A 800 37.11 -12.87 8.65
CA ARG A 800 38.30 -12.31 7.99
C ARG A 800 39.35 -13.39 7.72
N ALA A 801 39.48 -14.37 8.63
CA ALA A 801 40.36 -15.51 8.43
C ALA A 801 39.89 -16.38 7.26
N ILE A 802 38.58 -16.69 7.19
CA ILE A 802 38.00 -17.43 6.07
C ILE A 802 38.21 -16.65 4.75
N GLN A 803 37.94 -15.35 4.74
CA GLN A 803 38.16 -14.52 3.56
C GLN A 803 39.62 -14.58 3.14
N LYS A 804 40.55 -14.28 4.02
CA LYS A 804 41.99 -14.19 3.70
C LYS A 804 42.59 -15.54 3.30
N TYR A 805 42.27 -16.61 3.99
CA TYR A 805 42.94 -17.89 3.81
C TYR A 805 42.19 -18.86 2.89
N VAL A 806 40.89 -18.64 2.66
CA VAL A 806 40.10 -19.51 1.79
C VAL A 806 39.59 -18.75 0.55
N GLU A 807 38.84 -17.64 0.73
CA GLU A 807 38.24 -16.94 -0.41
C GLU A 807 39.30 -16.29 -1.34
N ASP A 808 40.27 -15.58 -0.77
CA ASP A 808 41.34 -14.91 -1.55
C ASP A 808 42.21 -15.95 -2.29
N ALA A 809 42.58 -17.06 -1.63
CA ALA A 809 43.35 -18.13 -2.23
C ALA A 809 42.61 -18.85 -3.37
N LEU A 810 41.29 -19.08 -3.19
CA LEU A 810 40.46 -19.66 -4.25
C LEU A 810 40.26 -18.70 -5.42
N ALA A 811 40.04 -17.40 -5.12
CA ALA A 811 39.86 -16.38 -6.15
C ALA A 811 41.10 -16.28 -7.04
N GLU A 812 42.32 -16.37 -6.45
CA GLU A 812 43.58 -16.34 -7.22
C GLU A 812 43.71 -17.55 -8.16
N GLU A 813 43.35 -18.74 -7.71
CA GLU A 813 43.39 -19.95 -8.54
C GLU A 813 42.33 -19.98 -9.65
N ILE A 814 41.12 -19.43 -9.36
CA ILE A 814 40.03 -19.30 -10.34
C ILE A 814 40.45 -18.28 -11.44
N ILE A 815 40.96 -17.10 -11.04
CA ILE A 815 41.39 -16.06 -11.98
C ILE A 815 42.55 -16.53 -12.87
N ASN A 816 43.49 -17.32 -12.32
CA ASN A 816 44.59 -17.88 -13.07
C ASN A 816 44.16 -19.02 -14.02
N SER A 817 42.87 -19.30 -14.16
CA SER A 817 42.28 -20.32 -15.06
C SER A 817 42.83 -21.73 -14.80
N LYS A 818 43.19 -22.05 -13.58
CA LYS A 818 43.69 -23.37 -13.18
C LYS A 818 42.57 -24.32 -12.77
N ILE A 819 41.37 -23.79 -12.60
CA ILE A 819 40.17 -24.52 -12.12
C ILE A 819 39.09 -24.39 -13.22
N HIS A 820 38.49 -25.53 -13.59
CA HIS A 820 37.42 -25.60 -14.57
C HIS A 820 36.09 -26.00 -13.90
N GLU A 821 34.96 -25.66 -14.51
CA GLU A 821 33.63 -26.04 -14.01
C GLU A 821 33.52 -27.56 -13.87
N GLY A 822 33.09 -28.02 -12.69
CA GLY A 822 32.98 -29.43 -12.34
C GLY A 822 34.20 -30.01 -11.57
N ASP A 823 35.25 -29.22 -11.33
CA ASP A 823 36.42 -29.67 -10.58
C ASP A 823 36.15 -29.68 -9.06
N ILE A 824 36.76 -30.69 -8.41
CA ILE A 824 36.69 -30.79 -6.94
C ILE A 824 37.97 -30.19 -6.34
N ILE A 825 37.78 -29.11 -5.62
CA ILE A 825 38.84 -28.39 -4.94
C ILE A 825 38.99 -28.91 -3.51
N THR A 826 40.19 -29.36 -3.17
CA THR A 826 40.50 -29.81 -1.79
C THR A 826 41.56 -28.89 -1.20
N MET A 827 41.24 -28.23 -0.09
CA MET A 827 42.20 -27.44 0.66
C MET A 827 42.76 -28.22 1.83
N ASP A 828 44.10 -28.23 1.96
CA ASP A 828 44.84 -28.95 2.98
C ASP A 828 45.94 -28.07 3.59
N LEU A 829 46.37 -28.34 4.81
CA LEU A 829 47.45 -27.62 5.47
C LEU A 829 48.79 -28.25 5.06
N ASP A 830 49.75 -27.46 4.62
CA ASP A 830 51.15 -27.84 4.49
C ASP A 830 51.86 -27.60 5.83
N ASP A 831 52.04 -28.68 6.56
CA ASP A 831 52.67 -28.66 7.90
C ASP A 831 54.11 -28.12 7.89
N LYS A 832 54.78 -28.00 6.70
CA LYS A 832 56.13 -27.47 6.59
C LYS A 832 56.21 -25.96 6.46
N ASN A 833 55.20 -25.37 5.77
CA ASN A 833 55.23 -23.96 5.42
C ASN A 833 54.16 -23.15 6.19
N ASP A 834 53.33 -23.78 7.02
CA ASP A 834 52.20 -23.16 7.77
C ASP A 834 51.25 -22.36 6.83
N VAL A 835 50.97 -22.93 5.62
CA VAL A 835 50.12 -22.31 4.59
C VAL A 835 49.08 -23.31 4.07
N LEU A 836 47.89 -22.85 3.74
CA LEU A 836 46.87 -23.68 3.11
C LEU A 836 47.24 -23.90 1.60
N THR A 837 47.27 -25.18 1.22
CA THR A 837 47.52 -25.57 -0.19
C THR A 837 46.25 -26.06 -0.83
N ILE A 838 46.08 -25.72 -2.13
CA ILE A 838 44.93 -26.11 -2.95
C ILE A 838 45.33 -27.28 -3.83
N LYS A 839 44.58 -28.40 -3.70
CA LYS A 839 44.69 -29.55 -4.58
C LYS A 839 43.47 -29.68 -5.46
N ILE A 840 43.65 -29.60 -6.76
CA ILE A 840 42.57 -29.68 -7.75
C ILE A 840 42.48 -31.12 -8.27
N LYS A 841 41.26 -31.71 -8.15
CA LYS A 841 40.95 -32.99 -8.78
C LYS A 841 40.02 -32.72 -9.95
N THR A 842 40.55 -32.83 -11.14
CA THR A 842 39.78 -32.74 -12.39
C THR A 842 38.80 -33.92 -12.47
N SER A 843 37.54 -33.59 -12.62
CA SER A 843 36.47 -34.57 -12.93
C SER A 843 36.67 -34.97 -14.39
N GLY A 844 37.42 -36.08 -14.62
CA GLY A 844 37.68 -36.59 -15.96
C GLY A 844 36.38 -36.96 -16.66
N LYS A 845 35.87 -36.08 -17.53
CA LYS A 845 35.11 -36.50 -18.69
C LYS A 845 36.09 -37.09 -19.69
N THR A 846 36.18 -38.39 -19.78
CA THR A 846 36.69 -39.14 -20.93
C THR A 846 35.89 -38.68 -22.15
N THR A 847 36.47 -37.80 -22.93
CA THR A 847 36.09 -37.60 -24.32
C THR A 847 36.61 -38.82 -25.06
N GLU A 848 35.80 -39.83 -25.28
CA GLU A 848 35.96 -40.76 -26.37
C GLU A 848 35.70 -40.00 -27.68
N SER A 849 36.68 -40.04 -28.52
CA SER A 849 36.79 -39.46 -29.87
C SER A 849 35.68 -39.86 -30.82
#